data_f46b97ea87874211f39189fdb9cdedc9
#
_entry.id   f46b97ea87874211f39189fdb9cdedc9
#
_cell.length_a   1.000
_cell.length_b   1.000
_cell.length_c   1.000
_cell.angle_alpha   90.00
_cell.angle_beta   90.00
_cell.angle_gamma   90.00
#
_symmetry.space_group_name_H-M   'P 1'
#
loop_
_entity.id
_entity.type
_entity.pdbx_description
1 polymer ?
#
loop_
_entity_poly.entity_id
_entity_poly.type
_entity_poly.pdbx_seq_one_letter_code
_entity_poly.pdbx_strand_id
1 'polypeptide(L)'
;MKIKSLLIFVFTLMSLTAFAQSGGIKGKVVSREGRVAVDGVKVSVTPGEMTATTDGRGGFVIENVEPGEYTLQFEAPEFEPLTLVVRVDKMVRDINTVILVPEVLSTVMDDSIFAEFDTESGNDAQSLPSSLSASKDVFNNIASYRFSEMRFNVRGYDSQYSDVYLNGIRFNDAMTGYTPWSLWSGLNDATRNQEITNGSVMSDYGVGSIGGTTNINARASQVRQGLRVSLVNANSMYRFRAMVTYGSGLLDNGWSYALSVSTRQGGNSYVDGVYYNSYGYFASAEKIFNSRHRLGFTIMGAPTERGAQQASTQEAYDLVGNNYYNPNWGYQDGKMRNARVRNSHEPIAMINYTFDPNEHTQFNLATSFRFGKNGYSALTWYDGADPRPDYYRYMPSYKLLNATDLEAASMAAASLADQWMRNVGNIRHFDWDEMYQTNMNFRNAEDEAIYGPGARSNYIIEERHTDQLDWNLAAQISRIYKDNSRLTAGANVRINRTWYYDEVKDLLGGDYYVDVDKFAQRDFGDPIMAQNDMDYYNQYGHARAVREGDKFSYNYKAHLRSGGVWATYAARFGGFGMKLGAELGGLSMWREGLWRKGLFPDNSKGKSEKLEYFVYKAKGNFDYVINANHTFELNAVAMQNAPAFQSAFVSPRTRNSVTPGLTTEKVYGIDASYNLRYGDYKLRVSGYYTKVNDRSKVISFYDDVLKTYTNFALSGIDEQYFGLEVAASIPIYNGLSLNGAISWGQYTYTSNPNYVQIADNSAEPLNSGTVYWKDMRVESTPQTAMNIGLSYRGPHNIYASIDLNYYNNMYLSMNPLYRTDEVLLPTMTDEQ
;
A
#
# COMPACT_ATOMS: atom_id res chain seq x y z
N MET A 1 -63.00 -65.50 17.76
CA MET A 1 -62.06 -65.16 16.70
C MET A 1 -62.10 -63.65 16.37
N LYS A 2 -62.68 -62.80 17.25
CA LYS A 2 -62.81 -61.34 16.92
C LYS A 2 -61.96 -60.41 17.80
N ILE A 3 -61.35 -60.92 18.90
CA ILE A 3 -60.51 -60.11 19.76
C ILE A 3 -59.03 -60.09 19.36
N LYS A 4 -58.51 -61.18 18.74
CA LYS A 4 -57.13 -61.24 18.22
C LYS A 4 -56.88 -60.36 17.02
N SER A 5 -57.89 -60.18 16.17
CA SER A 5 -57.79 -59.33 14.97
C SER A 5 -57.82 -57.79 15.34
N LEU A 6 -58.50 -57.43 16.42
CA LEU A 6 -58.59 -56.11 16.92
C LEU A 6 -57.27 -55.68 17.63
N LEU A 7 -56.58 -56.60 18.31
CA LEU A 7 -55.29 -56.35 18.93
C LEU A 7 -54.15 -56.21 17.92
N ILE A 8 -54.17 -56.95 16.78
CA ILE A 8 -53.22 -56.86 15.69
C ILE A 8 -53.41 -55.55 14.93
N PHE A 9 -54.69 -55.10 14.76
CA PHE A 9 -54.95 -53.80 14.12
C PHE A 9 -54.55 -52.60 14.95
N VAL A 10 -54.71 -52.66 16.27
CA VAL A 10 -54.28 -51.64 17.24
C VAL A 10 -52.76 -51.62 17.37
N PHE A 11 -52.08 -52.80 17.32
CA PHE A 11 -50.61 -52.87 17.32
C PHE A 11 -49.99 -52.38 16.00
N THR A 12 -50.66 -52.65 14.85
CA THR A 12 -50.20 -52.09 13.54
C THR A 12 -50.49 -50.62 13.41
N LEU A 13 -51.54 -50.07 14.07
CA LEU A 13 -51.80 -48.63 14.13
C LEU A 13 -50.84 -47.91 15.11
N MET A 14 -50.40 -48.60 16.19
CA MET A 14 -49.40 -48.02 17.11
C MET A 14 -47.94 -48.07 16.58
N SER A 15 -47.67 -48.94 15.61
CA SER A 15 -46.36 -49.00 14.96
C SER A 15 -46.20 -47.98 13.80
N LEU A 16 -47.23 -47.23 13.44
CA LEU A 16 -47.23 -46.19 12.40
C LEU A 16 -47.08 -44.78 12.93
N THR A 17 -46.81 -44.56 14.23
CA THR A 17 -46.62 -43.20 14.78
C THR A 17 -45.28 -42.98 15.44
N ALA A 18 -44.25 -43.76 15.10
CA ALA A 18 -42.88 -43.41 15.42
C ALA A 18 -42.17 -42.87 14.16
N PHE A 19 -42.75 -41.89 13.47
CA PHE A 19 -41.92 -40.99 12.67
C PHE A 19 -41.15 -40.16 13.69
N ALA A 20 -39.87 -40.44 13.82
CA ALA A 20 -38.96 -39.53 14.43
C ALA A 20 -39.11 -38.19 13.68
N GLN A 21 -39.63 -37.18 14.36
CA GLN A 21 -39.60 -35.82 13.82
C GLN A 21 -38.12 -35.45 13.69
N SER A 22 -37.56 -35.67 12.53
CA SER A 22 -36.23 -35.17 12.18
C SER A 22 -36.35 -33.69 11.89
N GLY A 23 -35.44 -32.93 12.40
CA GLY A 23 -35.32 -31.54 12.06
C GLY A 23 -34.87 -31.35 10.60
N GLY A 24 -34.68 -30.11 10.22
CA GLY A 24 -34.11 -29.75 8.91
C GLY A 24 -33.47 -28.39 8.98
N ILE A 25 -32.74 -28.02 7.95
CA ILE A 25 -32.16 -26.69 7.79
C ILE A 25 -32.60 -26.14 6.44
N LYS A 26 -33.12 -24.93 6.42
CA LYS A 26 -33.45 -24.21 5.20
C LYS A 26 -32.92 -22.81 5.24
N GLY A 27 -32.66 -22.23 4.09
CA GLY A 27 -32.20 -20.85 3.97
C GLY A 27 -32.20 -20.38 2.53
N LYS A 28 -31.81 -19.15 2.35
CA LYS A 28 -31.64 -18.54 1.04
C LYS A 28 -30.24 -17.97 0.92
N VAL A 29 -29.55 -18.27 -0.16
CA VAL A 29 -28.22 -17.74 -0.45
C VAL A 29 -28.32 -16.61 -1.47
N VAL A 30 -27.72 -15.49 -1.16
CA VAL A 30 -27.65 -14.32 -2.04
C VAL A 30 -26.20 -13.79 -2.12
N SER A 31 -25.84 -13.22 -3.25
CA SER A 31 -24.60 -12.48 -3.39
C SER A 31 -24.63 -11.20 -2.53
N ARG A 32 -23.51 -10.84 -1.93
CA ARG A 32 -23.34 -9.56 -1.23
C ARG A 32 -23.66 -8.38 -2.15
N GLU A 33 -23.29 -8.47 -3.40
CA GLU A 33 -23.60 -7.47 -4.41
C GLU A 33 -25.02 -7.61 -4.94
N GLY A 34 -25.80 -6.55 -4.79
CA GLY A 34 -27.17 -6.48 -5.30
C GLY A 34 -28.16 -7.45 -4.67
N ARG A 35 -27.73 -8.28 -3.70
CA ARG A 35 -28.55 -9.34 -3.07
C ARG A 35 -29.25 -10.26 -4.08
N VAL A 36 -28.57 -10.53 -5.18
CA VAL A 36 -29.06 -11.45 -6.20
C VAL A 36 -28.95 -12.87 -5.69
N ALA A 37 -29.98 -13.68 -5.91
CA ALA A 37 -29.98 -15.10 -5.59
C ALA A 37 -28.80 -15.82 -6.27
N VAL A 38 -28.08 -16.68 -5.53
CA VAL A 38 -26.97 -17.48 -6.07
C VAL A 38 -27.46 -18.91 -6.25
N ASP A 39 -27.50 -19.33 -7.50
CA ASP A 39 -27.84 -20.71 -7.90
C ASP A 39 -26.62 -21.63 -7.83
N GLY A 40 -26.84 -22.90 -7.57
CA GLY A 40 -25.77 -23.91 -7.61
C GLY A 40 -24.79 -23.89 -6.45
N VAL A 41 -25.07 -23.16 -5.35
CA VAL A 41 -24.23 -23.17 -4.15
C VAL A 41 -24.31 -24.52 -3.47
N LYS A 42 -23.19 -25.22 -3.32
CA LYS A 42 -23.10 -26.44 -2.54
C LYS A 42 -23.09 -26.10 -1.05
N VAL A 43 -24.06 -26.61 -0.32
CA VAL A 43 -24.16 -26.47 1.14
C VAL A 43 -23.85 -27.82 1.77
N SER A 44 -22.74 -27.94 2.50
CA SER A 44 -22.29 -29.15 3.18
C SER A 44 -22.48 -29.00 4.70
N VAL A 45 -22.87 -30.08 5.38
CA VAL A 45 -23.14 -30.08 6.82
C VAL A 45 -22.14 -31.01 7.54
N THR A 46 -21.51 -30.50 8.58
CA THR A 46 -20.55 -31.24 9.41
C THR A 46 -20.96 -31.09 10.90
N PRO A 47 -20.97 -32.17 11.72
CA PRO A 47 -20.70 -33.55 11.36
C PRO A 47 -21.81 -34.15 10.51
N GLY A 48 -21.43 -35.04 9.63
CA GLY A 48 -22.34 -35.75 8.70
C GLY A 48 -21.95 -35.50 7.23
N GLU A 49 -22.43 -36.31 6.32
CA GLU A 49 -22.16 -36.16 4.87
C GLU A 49 -23.36 -35.60 4.09
N MET A 50 -24.22 -34.82 4.80
CA MET A 50 -25.39 -34.24 4.18
C MET A 50 -25.01 -33.01 3.32
N THR A 51 -25.53 -32.97 2.10
CA THR A 51 -25.32 -31.85 1.19
C THR A 51 -26.62 -31.39 0.53
N ALA A 52 -26.72 -30.11 0.22
CA ALA A 52 -27.78 -29.55 -0.60
C ALA A 52 -27.18 -28.60 -1.63
N THR A 53 -27.93 -28.28 -2.67
CA THR A 53 -27.55 -27.27 -3.67
C THR A 53 -28.65 -26.22 -3.75
N THR A 54 -28.31 -24.98 -3.85
CA THR A 54 -29.29 -23.89 -3.99
C THR A 54 -29.96 -23.93 -5.35
N ASP A 55 -31.24 -23.58 -5.38
CA ASP A 55 -32.03 -23.41 -6.61
C ASP A 55 -31.83 -22.02 -7.26
N GLY A 56 -32.41 -21.79 -8.45
CA GLY A 56 -32.32 -20.51 -9.17
C GLY A 56 -32.91 -19.29 -8.43
N ARG A 57 -33.52 -19.49 -7.26
CA ARG A 57 -33.96 -18.43 -6.33
C ARG A 57 -33.02 -18.34 -5.12
N GLY A 58 -31.95 -19.11 -5.11
CA GLY A 58 -30.98 -19.20 -4.03
C GLY A 58 -31.47 -20.00 -2.82
N GLY A 59 -32.62 -20.64 -2.88
CA GLY A 59 -33.18 -21.44 -1.80
C GLY A 59 -32.51 -22.78 -1.67
N PHE A 60 -32.31 -23.30 -0.44
CA PHE A 60 -31.89 -24.68 -0.16
C PHE A 60 -32.64 -25.22 1.05
N VAL A 61 -32.77 -26.53 1.09
CA VAL A 61 -33.37 -27.30 2.18
C VAL A 61 -32.56 -28.58 2.38
N ILE A 62 -32.22 -28.87 3.64
CA ILE A 62 -31.61 -30.12 4.09
C ILE A 62 -32.57 -30.73 5.07
N GLU A 63 -33.15 -31.88 4.70
CA GLU A 63 -34.13 -32.59 5.49
C GLU A 63 -33.47 -33.69 6.33
N ASN A 64 -34.18 -34.17 7.33
CA ASN A 64 -33.76 -35.31 8.18
C ASN A 64 -32.47 -35.03 8.98
N VAL A 65 -32.29 -33.82 9.45
CA VAL A 65 -31.18 -33.44 10.34
C VAL A 65 -31.57 -33.78 11.77
N GLU A 66 -30.76 -34.54 12.49
CA GLU A 66 -30.98 -34.85 13.89
C GLU A 66 -30.78 -33.57 14.75
N PRO A 67 -31.46 -33.46 15.91
CA PRO A 67 -31.18 -32.35 16.80
C PRO A 67 -29.72 -32.33 17.25
N GLY A 68 -29.04 -31.23 17.02
CA GLY A 68 -27.60 -31.08 17.30
C GLY A 68 -27.05 -29.74 16.85
N GLU A 69 -25.75 -29.56 17.02
CA GLU A 69 -24.99 -28.42 16.52
C GLU A 69 -24.21 -28.82 15.28
N TYR A 70 -24.39 -28.08 14.21
CA TYR A 70 -23.84 -28.36 12.89
C TYR A 70 -23.11 -27.15 12.34
N THR A 71 -22.06 -27.41 11.60
CA THR A 71 -21.36 -26.43 10.78
C THR A 71 -21.79 -26.58 9.34
N LEU A 72 -22.32 -25.50 8.76
CA LEU A 72 -22.69 -25.42 7.34
C LEU A 72 -21.54 -24.75 6.60
N GLN A 73 -21.10 -25.36 5.52
CA GLN A 73 -20.13 -24.79 4.60
C GLN A 73 -20.80 -24.52 3.25
N PHE A 74 -20.72 -23.28 2.79
CA PHE A 74 -21.27 -22.83 1.52
C PHE A 74 -20.14 -22.68 0.53
N GLU A 75 -20.18 -23.38 -0.59
CA GLU A 75 -19.19 -23.33 -1.66
C GLU A 75 -19.89 -23.09 -3.01
N ALA A 76 -19.44 -22.13 -3.75
CA ALA A 76 -19.87 -21.89 -5.12
C ALA A 76 -18.68 -21.37 -5.96
N PRO A 77 -18.63 -21.68 -7.26
CA PRO A 77 -17.69 -21.07 -8.17
C PRO A 77 -17.81 -19.53 -8.11
N GLU A 78 -16.69 -18.82 -8.11
CA GLU A 78 -16.63 -17.35 -8.05
C GLU A 78 -17.08 -16.72 -6.71
N PHE A 79 -17.30 -17.52 -5.66
CA PHE A 79 -17.65 -17.05 -4.33
C PHE A 79 -16.68 -17.57 -3.28
N GLU A 80 -16.44 -16.75 -2.27
CA GLU A 80 -15.67 -17.16 -1.10
C GLU A 80 -16.43 -18.19 -0.29
N PRO A 81 -15.80 -19.32 0.12
CA PRO A 81 -16.44 -20.27 0.97
C PRO A 81 -16.85 -19.64 2.30
N LEU A 82 -18.09 -19.78 2.69
CA LEU A 82 -18.63 -19.27 3.94
C LEU A 82 -18.95 -20.43 4.89
N THR A 83 -18.59 -20.28 6.15
CA THR A 83 -18.91 -21.27 7.18
C THR A 83 -19.83 -20.66 8.25
N LEU A 84 -20.95 -21.32 8.54
CA LEU A 84 -21.91 -20.96 9.58
C LEU A 84 -22.11 -22.10 10.54
N VAL A 85 -22.20 -21.82 11.84
CA VAL A 85 -22.59 -22.80 12.85
C VAL A 85 -24.05 -22.62 13.19
N VAL A 86 -24.82 -23.70 13.12
CA VAL A 86 -26.27 -23.70 13.30
C VAL A 86 -26.67 -24.79 14.29
N ARG A 87 -27.53 -24.46 15.23
CA ARG A 87 -28.16 -25.42 16.10
C ARG A 87 -29.52 -25.81 15.55
N VAL A 88 -29.71 -27.12 15.34
CA VAL A 88 -30.96 -27.70 14.85
C VAL A 88 -31.70 -28.34 16.02
N ASP A 89 -32.96 -28.00 16.16
CA ASP A 89 -33.94 -28.64 17.08
C ASP A 89 -34.80 -29.63 16.32
N LYS A 90 -35.89 -30.13 16.90
CA LYS A 90 -36.81 -31.06 16.25
C LYS A 90 -37.68 -30.43 15.14
N MET A 91 -37.50 -29.19 14.80
CA MET A 91 -38.19 -28.49 13.73
C MET A 91 -37.20 -28.05 12.66
N VAL A 92 -37.72 -27.75 11.45
CA VAL A 92 -36.90 -27.16 10.38
C VAL A 92 -36.40 -25.81 10.82
N ARG A 93 -35.08 -25.69 10.93
CA ARG A 93 -34.40 -24.43 11.25
C ARG A 93 -34.28 -23.56 10.02
N ASP A 94 -34.91 -22.41 10.01
CA ASP A 94 -34.71 -21.39 8.97
C ASP A 94 -33.53 -20.48 9.38
N ILE A 95 -32.46 -20.51 8.61
CA ILE A 95 -31.29 -19.67 8.82
C ILE A 95 -31.37 -18.32 8.09
N ASN A 96 -32.57 -18.02 7.52
CA ASN A 96 -32.84 -16.79 6.76
C ASN A 96 -31.92 -16.65 5.53
N THR A 97 -31.36 -15.44 5.35
CA THR A 97 -30.56 -15.12 4.18
C THR A 97 -29.07 -15.20 4.50
N VAL A 98 -28.38 -16.08 3.82
CA VAL A 98 -26.94 -16.24 3.82
C VAL A 98 -26.36 -15.36 2.70
N ILE A 99 -25.38 -14.56 3.03
CA ILE A 99 -24.77 -13.63 2.08
C ILE A 99 -23.39 -14.19 1.72
N LEU A 100 -23.21 -14.62 0.48
CA LEU A 100 -21.92 -14.97 -0.06
C LEU A 100 -21.21 -13.73 -0.63
N VAL A 101 -19.93 -13.67 -0.34
CA VAL A 101 -19.01 -12.69 -0.91
C VAL A 101 -18.43 -13.33 -2.17
N PRO A 102 -18.54 -12.64 -3.31
CA PRO A 102 -17.93 -13.16 -4.52
C PRO A 102 -16.41 -13.27 -4.44
N GLU A 103 -15.85 -14.40 -4.88
CA GLU A 103 -14.39 -14.57 -5.00
C GLU A 103 -13.87 -13.64 -6.09
N VAL A 104 -12.92 -12.81 -5.72
CA VAL A 104 -12.25 -11.96 -6.69
C VAL A 104 -11.23 -12.80 -7.44
N LEU A 105 -11.54 -13.12 -8.67
CA LEU A 105 -10.60 -13.76 -9.60
C LEU A 105 -9.59 -12.74 -10.11
N SER A 106 -8.65 -12.34 -9.26
CA SER A 106 -7.42 -11.70 -9.73
C SER A 106 -6.49 -12.78 -10.30
N THR A 107 -6.72 -13.15 -11.55
CA THR A 107 -5.90 -14.17 -12.22
C THR A 107 -4.68 -13.61 -12.90
N VAL A 108 -4.50 -12.30 -13.00
CA VAL A 108 -3.53 -11.75 -13.96
C VAL A 108 -2.52 -10.80 -13.37
N MET A 109 -2.79 -10.12 -12.26
CA MET A 109 -1.84 -9.13 -11.78
C MET A 109 -1.50 -9.31 -10.30
N ASP A 110 -0.27 -9.67 -10.09
CA ASP A 110 0.42 -9.49 -8.83
C ASP A 110 0.89 -8.03 -8.78
N ASP A 111 -0.06 -7.12 -8.49
CA ASP A 111 0.14 -5.67 -8.53
C ASP A 111 1.06 -5.15 -7.42
N SER A 112 1.50 -6.03 -6.53
CA SER A 112 2.53 -5.73 -5.55
C SER A 112 3.91 -5.45 -6.16
N ILE A 113 4.03 -5.54 -7.47
CA ILE A 113 5.26 -5.29 -8.23
C ILE A 113 5.45 -3.82 -8.54
N PHE A 114 4.41 -2.99 -8.35
CA PHE A 114 4.62 -1.58 -8.58
C PHE A 114 5.66 -1.08 -7.59
N ALA A 115 6.83 -0.91 -8.17
CA ALA A 115 7.96 -0.35 -7.52
C ALA A 115 7.52 0.88 -6.75
N GLU A 116 7.71 0.86 -5.45
CA GLU A 116 7.99 2.08 -4.74
C GLU A 116 9.12 2.74 -5.52
N PHE A 117 8.80 3.72 -6.35
CA PHE A 117 9.82 4.55 -6.96
C PHE A 117 10.42 5.35 -5.83
N ASP A 118 11.60 4.95 -5.48
CA ASP A 118 12.40 5.58 -4.49
C ASP A 118 13.00 6.83 -5.13
N THR A 119 12.29 7.91 -5.00
CA THR A 119 12.94 9.20 -5.04
C THR A 119 13.54 9.44 -3.66
N GLU A 120 14.71 10.01 -3.57
CA GLU A 120 15.33 10.43 -2.29
C GLU A 120 14.39 11.31 -1.45
N SER A 121 13.35 11.83 -2.04
CA SER A 121 12.28 12.63 -1.43
C SER A 121 11.13 11.81 -0.81
N GLY A 122 11.20 10.50 -0.75
CA GLY A 122 10.27 9.68 0.06
C GLY A 122 8.78 9.77 -0.29
N ASN A 123 8.40 10.35 -1.41
CA ASN A 123 7.04 10.82 -1.62
C ASN A 123 6.18 10.05 -2.62
N ASP A 124 6.72 9.13 -3.43
CA ASP A 124 5.96 8.61 -4.56
C ASP A 124 5.96 7.09 -4.72
N ALA A 125 5.97 6.38 -3.62
CA ALA A 125 5.63 4.96 -3.64
C ALA A 125 4.12 4.78 -3.80
N GLN A 126 3.61 5.08 -4.98
CA GLN A 126 2.22 4.79 -5.31
C GLN A 126 2.13 3.39 -5.88
N SER A 127 1.80 2.43 -5.03
CA SER A 127 1.25 1.17 -5.51
C SER A 127 -0.19 1.43 -5.96
N LEU A 128 -0.59 0.90 -7.11
CA LEU A 128 -2.00 0.85 -7.49
C LEU A 128 -2.78 0.15 -6.37
N PRO A 129 -3.83 0.77 -5.85
CA PRO A 129 -4.61 0.12 -4.81
C PRO A 129 -5.18 -1.18 -5.35
N SER A 130 -4.99 -2.29 -4.63
CA SER A 130 -5.64 -3.57 -4.96
C SER A 130 -7.18 -3.45 -4.98
N SER A 131 -7.71 -2.39 -4.40
CA SER A 131 -9.11 -2.01 -4.50
C SER A 131 -9.62 -1.89 -5.94
N LEU A 132 -8.75 -1.57 -6.90
CA LEU A 132 -9.12 -1.57 -8.30
C LEU A 132 -9.24 -2.99 -8.86
N SER A 133 -8.25 -3.86 -8.60
CA SER A 133 -8.18 -5.18 -9.24
C SER A 133 -9.24 -6.16 -8.73
N ALA A 134 -9.81 -5.91 -7.57
CA ALA A 134 -10.73 -6.83 -6.90
C ALA A 134 -12.17 -6.34 -6.84
N SER A 135 -12.46 -5.15 -7.37
CA SER A 135 -13.81 -4.59 -7.36
C SER A 135 -14.72 -5.24 -8.40
N LYS A 136 -15.96 -5.57 -8.00
CA LYS A 136 -17.02 -5.98 -8.93
C LYS A 136 -17.81 -4.81 -9.52
N ASP A 137 -17.49 -3.63 -9.12
CA ASP A 137 -17.93 -2.42 -9.76
C ASP A 137 -17.41 -2.38 -11.20
N VAL A 138 -18.30 -2.10 -12.17
CA VAL A 138 -17.94 -2.17 -13.58
C VAL A 138 -16.85 -1.19 -13.95
N PHE A 139 -16.84 0.03 -13.35
CA PHE A 139 -15.80 1.01 -13.60
C PHE A 139 -14.46 0.56 -13.01
N ASN A 140 -14.43 0.21 -11.71
CA ASN A 140 -13.19 -0.18 -11.06
C ASN A 140 -12.60 -1.47 -11.65
N ASN A 141 -13.44 -2.42 -12.05
CA ASN A 141 -12.98 -3.65 -12.71
C ASN A 141 -12.30 -3.36 -14.05
N ILE A 142 -12.89 -2.50 -14.90
CA ILE A 142 -12.28 -2.10 -16.17
C ILE A 142 -11.05 -1.23 -15.90
N ALA A 143 -11.13 -0.25 -15.01
CA ALA A 143 -10.04 0.66 -14.69
C ALA A 143 -8.82 -0.07 -14.14
N SER A 144 -9.00 -1.02 -13.19
CA SER A 144 -7.91 -1.79 -12.63
C SER A 144 -7.17 -2.62 -13.65
N TYR A 145 -7.93 -3.32 -14.49
CA TYR A 145 -7.35 -4.22 -15.47
C TYR A 145 -6.74 -3.48 -16.67
N ARG A 146 -7.39 -2.37 -17.10
CA ARG A 146 -7.03 -1.66 -18.35
C ARG A 146 -6.15 -0.46 -18.12
N PHE A 147 -6.23 0.17 -16.95
CA PHE A 147 -5.41 1.33 -16.59
C PHE A 147 -4.19 0.97 -15.72
N SER A 148 -3.97 -0.31 -15.43
CA SER A 148 -2.96 -0.78 -14.48
C SER A 148 -1.51 -0.45 -14.86
N GLU A 149 -1.19 -0.39 -16.14
CA GLU A 149 0.15 -0.04 -16.61
C GLU A 149 0.45 1.47 -16.52
N MET A 150 -0.59 2.27 -16.42
CA MET A 150 -0.47 3.69 -16.12
C MET A 150 -0.69 3.90 -14.63
N ARG A 151 0.03 4.83 -14.02
CA ARG A 151 -0.17 5.22 -12.62
C ARG A 151 -1.50 5.96 -12.46
N PHE A 152 -2.58 5.24 -12.61
CA PHE A 152 -3.93 5.75 -12.51
C PHE A 152 -4.40 5.65 -11.05
N ASN A 153 -4.59 6.81 -10.43
CA ASN A 153 -5.23 6.89 -9.12
C ASN A 153 -6.71 7.21 -9.29
N VAL A 154 -7.56 6.44 -8.65
CA VAL A 154 -9.01 6.69 -8.67
C VAL A 154 -9.27 8.11 -8.19
N ARG A 155 -9.94 8.92 -9.04
CA ARG A 155 -10.28 10.32 -8.76
C ARG A 155 -9.06 11.21 -8.42
N GLY A 156 -7.85 10.77 -8.82
CA GLY A 156 -6.61 11.48 -8.53
C GLY A 156 -6.19 11.50 -7.06
N TYR A 157 -6.88 10.77 -6.19
CA TYR A 157 -6.54 10.76 -4.77
C TYR A 157 -5.21 10.08 -4.52
N ASP A 158 -4.44 10.65 -3.61
CA ASP A 158 -3.26 10.02 -3.06
C ASP A 158 -3.63 8.69 -2.36
N SER A 159 -2.78 7.67 -2.51
CA SER A 159 -3.06 6.33 -1.96
C SER A 159 -3.16 6.28 -0.44
N GLN A 160 -2.67 7.29 0.29
CA GLN A 160 -2.89 7.44 1.73
C GLN A 160 -4.38 7.58 2.10
N TYR A 161 -5.24 7.97 1.15
CA TYR A 161 -6.68 8.05 1.33
C TYR A 161 -7.41 6.72 1.11
N SER A 162 -6.70 5.64 0.78
CA SER A 162 -7.24 4.29 0.70
C SER A 162 -6.87 3.51 1.95
N ASP A 163 -7.86 2.99 2.66
CA ASP A 163 -7.63 2.20 3.87
C ASP A 163 -7.52 0.72 3.54
N VAL A 164 -6.48 0.05 4.03
CA VAL A 164 -6.31 -1.39 3.91
C VAL A 164 -6.35 -2.05 5.28
N TYR A 165 -7.20 -3.05 5.38
CA TYR A 165 -7.36 -3.88 6.56
C TYR A 165 -6.90 -5.30 6.27
N LEU A 166 -6.29 -5.93 7.25
CA LEU A 166 -5.96 -7.34 7.25
C LEU A 166 -6.66 -8.00 8.45
N ASN A 167 -7.58 -8.91 8.17
CA ASN A 167 -8.42 -9.53 9.20
C ASN A 167 -9.11 -8.53 10.15
N GLY A 168 -9.52 -7.36 9.65
CA GLY A 168 -10.17 -6.30 10.41
C GLY A 168 -9.25 -5.31 11.13
N ILE A 169 -7.94 -5.42 11.01
CA ILE A 169 -6.95 -4.46 11.53
C ILE A 169 -6.45 -3.57 10.39
N ARG A 170 -6.44 -2.25 10.60
CA ARG A 170 -5.90 -1.29 9.63
C ARG A 170 -4.39 -1.39 9.55
N PHE A 171 -3.85 -1.57 8.33
CA PHE A 171 -2.42 -1.79 8.06
C PHE A 171 -1.71 -0.67 7.33
N ASN A 172 -2.38 0.45 7.01
CA ASN A 172 -1.66 1.60 6.46
C ASN A 172 -0.45 1.94 7.33
N ASP A 173 0.67 2.27 6.69
CA ASP A 173 1.92 2.58 7.39
C ASP A 173 1.74 3.75 8.36
N ALA A 174 2.29 3.65 9.56
CA ALA A 174 2.10 4.63 10.61
C ALA A 174 2.82 5.96 10.34
N MET A 175 3.94 5.91 9.61
CA MET A 175 4.78 7.07 9.36
C MET A 175 4.38 7.84 8.12
N THR A 176 3.89 7.13 7.11
CA THR A 176 3.59 7.66 5.78
C THR A 176 2.10 7.71 5.44
N GLY A 177 1.27 6.87 6.06
CA GLY A 177 -0.14 6.69 5.72
C GLY A 177 -0.40 5.77 4.52
N TYR A 178 0.63 5.40 3.75
CA TYR A 178 0.50 4.54 2.57
C TYR A 178 0.29 3.07 2.92
N THR A 179 -0.29 2.32 1.99
CA THR A 179 -0.47 0.88 2.18
C THR A 179 0.80 0.12 1.85
N PRO A 180 1.35 -0.69 2.77
CA PRO A 180 2.57 -1.44 2.56
C PRO A 180 2.31 -2.79 1.87
N TRP A 181 1.89 -2.78 0.60
CA TRP A 181 1.56 -3.99 -0.19
C TRP A 181 2.71 -5.00 -0.28
N SER A 182 3.95 -4.54 -0.17
CA SER A 182 5.14 -5.39 -0.20
C SER A 182 5.19 -6.43 0.92
N LEU A 183 4.51 -6.19 2.05
CA LEU A 183 4.56 -7.06 3.23
C LEU A 183 3.99 -8.46 2.99
N TRP A 184 3.03 -8.59 2.09
CA TRP A 184 2.40 -9.87 1.71
C TRP A 184 2.49 -10.17 0.23
N SER A 185 3.46 -9.56 -0.41
CA SER A 185 3.75 -9.69 -1.82
C SER A 185 4.03 -11.14 -2.21
N GLY A 186 3.40 -11.63 -3.28
CA GLY A 186 3.55 -13.02 -3.75
C GLY A 186 2.67 -14.06 -3.05
N LEU A 187 1.85 -13.68 -2.08
CA LEU A 187 0.93 -14.56 -1.34
C LEU A 187 -0.51 -14.49 -1.88
N ASN A 188 -0.67 -14.43 -3.20
CA ASN A 188 -1.94 -14.14 -3.87
C ASN A 188 -3.09 -15.07 -3.44
N ASP A 189 -2.85 -16.37 -3.25
CA ASP A 189 -3.90 -17.29 -2.83
C ASP A 189 -4.33 -17.08 -1.37
N ALA A 190 -3.40 -16.68 -0.48
CA ALA A 190 -3.70 -16.40 0.91
C ALA A 190 -4.39 -15.05 1.11
N THR A 191 -4.14 -14.08 0.21
CA THR A 191 -4.70 -12.72 0.25
C THR A 191 -5.83 -12.48 -0.74
N ARG A 192 -6.32 -13.54 -1.38
CA ARG A 192 -7.34 -13.48 -2.43
C ARG A 192 -8.71 -13.03 -1.90
N ASN A 193 -9.07 -13.45 -0.69
CA ASN A 193 -10.34 -13.10 -0.08
C ASN A 193 -10.32 -11.64 0.36
N GLN A 194 -10.95 -10.76 -0.43
CA GLN A 194 -10.95 -9.32 -0.22
C GLN A 194 -12.37 -8.77 -0.23
N GLU A 195 -12.67 -7.93 0.75
CA GLU A 195 -13.87 -7.14 0.79
C GLU A 195 -13.54 -5.69 0.45
N ILE A 196 -14.12 -5.18 -0.63
CA ILE A 196 -13.76 -3.87 -1.17
C ILE A 196 -14.96 -2.95 -1.15
N THR A 197 -14.75 -1.72 -0.67
CA THR A 197 -15.68 -0.61 -0.83
C THR A 197 -15.01 0.51 -1.60
N ASN A 198 -15.74 1.12 -2.52
CA ASN A 198 -15.20 2.15 -3.41
C ASN A 198 -15.52 3.56 -2.90
N GLY A 199 -14.60 4.49 -3.13
CA GLY A 199 -14.80 5.90 -2.82
C GLY A 199 -15.18 6.12 -1.35
N SER A 200 -16.21 6.90 -1.10
CA SER A 200 -16.65 7.25 0.25
C SER A 200 -17.57 6.21 0.90
N VAL A 201 -17.76 5.04 0.31
CA VAL A 201 -18.60 3.98 0.89
C VAL A 201 -17.90 3.38 2.12
N MET A 202 -18.66 3.22 3.22
CA MET A 202 -18.15 2.66 4.48
C MET A 202 -18.06 1.14 4.43
N SER A 203 -16.96 0.59 4.94
CA SER A 203 -16.81 -0.84 5.17
C SER A 203 -17.52 -1.29 6.47
N ASP A 204 -17.44 -2.57 6.78
CA ASP A 204 -17.88 -3.12 8.05
C ASP A 204 -16.78 -3.10 9.13
N TYR A 205 -15.57 -2.61 8.79
CA TYR A 205 -14.40 -2.59 9.68
C TYR A 205 -14.01 -1.18 10.14
N GLY A 206 -14.75 -0.15 9.70
CA GLY A 206 -14.51 1.23 10.08
C GLY A 206 -15.22 2.20 9.13
N VAL A 207 -15.15 3.48 9.47
CA VAL A 207 -15.73 4.55 8.63
C VAL A 207 -14.94 4.72 7.33
N GLY A 208 -13.64 4.44 7.35
CA GLY A 208 -12.77 4.48 6.17
C GLY A 208 -12.42 5.90 5.69
N SER A 209 -11.69 6.00 4.58
CA SER A 209 -11.29 7.25 3.93
C SER A 209 -12.05 7.48 2.61
N ILE A 210 -11.65 8.47 1.79
CA ILE A 210 -12.31 8.84 0.53
C ILE A 210 -11.92 7.94 -0.66
N GLY A 211 -10.78 7.26 -0.58
CA GLY A 211 -10.25 6.39 -1.65
C GLY A 211 -10.76 4.94 -1.61
N GLY A 212 -11.67 4.64 -0.67
CA GLY A 212 -12.20 3.29 -0.48
C GLY A 212 -11.48 2.50 0.61
N THR A 213 -11.97 1.28 0.81
CA THR A 213 -11.45 0.37 1.84
C THR A 213 -11.30 -1.03 1.25
N THR A 214 -10.17 -1.66 1.49
CA THR A 214 -9.95 -3.07 1.19
C THR A 214 -9.72 -3.82 2.50
N ASN A 215 -10.52 -4.84 2.80
CA ASN A 215 -10.22 -5.77 3.89
C ASN A 215 -9.79 -7.11 3.30
N ILE A 216 -8.58 -7.54 3.60
CA ILE A 216 -8.03 -8.84 3.23
C ILE A 216 -8.34 -9.82 4.34
N ASN A 217 -9.07 -10.89 4.04
CA ASN A 217 -9.40 -11.92 5.02
C ASN A 217 -8.46 -13.12 4.83
N ALA A 218 -7.35 -13.13 5.56
CA ALA A 218 -6.29 -14.13 5.49
C ALA A 218 -6.40 -15.20 6.60
N ARG A 219 -7.63 -15.60 6.98
CA ARG A 219 -7.86 -16.68 7.94
C ARG A 219 -7.79 -18.03 7.26
N ALA A 220 -7.43 -19.09 8.00
CA ALA A 220 -7.31 -20.44 7.46
C ALA A 220 -8.61 -20.95 6.82
N SER A 221 -9.76 -20.66 7.42
CA SER A 221 -11.08 -21.06 6.92
C SER A 221 -11.47 -20.36 5.61
N GLN A 222 -10.79 -19.29 5.24
CA GLN A 222 -11.06 -18.51 4.03
C GLN A 222 -10.15 -18.89 2.86
N VAL A 223 -9.15 -19.72 3.11
CA VAL A 223 -8.28 -20.26 2.06
C VAL A 223 -8.97 -21.50 1.46
N ARG A 224 -9.07 -21.51 0.14
CA ARG A 224 -9.74 -22.61 -0.59
C ARG A 224 -9.12 -23.96 -0.26
N GLN A 225 -9.97 -24.95 0.00
CA GLN A 225 -9.56 -26.32 0.32
C GLN A 225 -8.80 -26.98 -0.84
N GLY A 226 -7.76 -27.74 -0.49
CA GLY A 226 -6.94 -28.52 -1.41
C GLY A 226 -5.56 -27.94 -1.64
N LEU A 227 -4.78 -28.63 -2.46
CA LEU A 227 -3.45 -28.22 -2.88
C LEU A 227 -3.54 -27.45 -4.21
N ARG A 228 -2.92 -26.29 -4.26
CA ARG A 228 -2.78 -25.48 -5.47
C ARG A 228 -1.32 -25.22 -5.75
N VAL A 229 -0.91 -25.38 -6.99
CA VAL A 229 0.42 -25.03 -7.50
C VAL A 229 0.23 -24.03 -8.64
N SER A 230 0.93 -22.92 -8.58
CA SER A 230 0.90 -21.90 -9.60
C SER A 230 2.32 -21.61 -10.09
N LEU A 231 2.51 -21.67 -11.40
CA LEU A 231 3.75 -21.31 -12.07
C LEU A 231 3.42 -20.22 -13.08
N VAL A 232 4.17 -19.13 -13.03
CA VAL A 232 3.96 -17.96 -13.91
C VAL A 232 5.29 -17.54 -14.50
N ASN A 233 5.29 -17.31 -15.81
CA ASN A 233 6.34 -16.60 -16.51
C ASN A 233 5.80 -15.22 -16.89
N ALA A 234 6.47 -14.16 -16.45
CA ALA A 234 6.05 -12.78 -16.66
C ALA A 234 7.13 -11.98 -17.37
N ASN A 235 6.71 -10.98 -18.12
CA ASN A 235 7.60 -9.96 -18.68
C ASN A 235 7.40 -8.65 -17.86
N SER A 236 7.85 -8.70 -16.60
CA SER A 236 7.73 -7.62 -15.63
C SER A 236 9.05 -7.48 -14.86
N MET A 237 9.03 -6.95 -13.66
CA MET A 237 10.22 -6.84 -12.80
C MET A 237 10.77 -8.21 -12.40
N TYR A 238 9.94 -9.25 -12.36
CA TYR A 238 10.37 -10.64 -12.23
C TYR A 238 9.99 -11.42 -13.50
N ARG A 239 10.73 -12.49 -13.79
CA ARG A 239 10.48 -13.40 -14.93
C ARG A 239 9.77 -14.67 -14.53
N PHE A 240 10.00 -15.14 -13.32
CA PHE A 240 9.48 -16.40 -12.84
C PHE A 240 8.82 -16.24 -11.47
N ARG A 241 7.65 -16.85 -11.32
CA ARG A 241 6.97 -17.03 -10.03
C ARG A 241 6.55 -18.48 -9.87
N ALA A 242 6.83 -19.04 -8.70
CA ALA A 242 6.25 -20.30 -8.25
C ALA A 242 5.54 -20.06 -6.92
N MET A 243 4.35 -20.66 -6.76
CA MET A 243 3.59 -20.59 -5.51
C MET A 243 2.93 -21.94 -5.26
N VAL A 244 2.99 -22.39 -4.01
CA VAL A 244 2.29 -23.59 -3.53
C VAL A 244 1.45 -23.19 -2.34
N THR A 245 0.15 -23.47 -2.41
CA THR A 245 -0.81 -23.19 -1.35
C THR A 245 -1.59 -24.44 -1.00
N TYR A 246 -1.76 -24.72 0.29
CA TYR A 246 -2.57 -25.77 0.83
C TYR A 246 -3.58 -25.23 1.82
N GLY A 247 -4.86 -25.58 1.66
CA GLY A 247 -5.93 -25.34 2.61
C GLY A 247 -6.55 -26.65 3.05
N SER A 248 -6.70 -26.87 4.34
CA SER A 248 -7.36 -28.09 4.84
C SER A 248 -8.88 -28.04 4.68
N GLY A 249 -9.46 -26.84 4.50
CA GLY A 249 -10.87 -26.65 4.78
C GLY A 249 -11.17 -26.81 6.28
N LEU A 250 -12.45 -26.84 6.64
CA LEU A 250 -12.89 -27.13 8.00
C LEU A 250 -12.87 -28.64 8.23
N LEU A 251 -12.09 -29.08 9.21
CA LEU A 251 -12.01 -30.48 9.64
C LEU A 251 -13.09 -30.79 10.69
N ASP A 252 -13.48 -32.07 10.81
CA ASP A 252 -14.52 -32.53 11.76
C ASP A 252 -14.23 -32.15 13.21
N ASN A 253 -12.98 -32.03 13.58
CA ASN A 253 -12.56 -31.59 14.88
C ASN A 253 -12.61 -30.05 15.06
N GLY A 254 -13.14 -29.31 14.11
CA GLY A 254 -13.28 -27.86 14.12
C GLY A 254 -12.00 -27.07 13.86
N TRP A 255 -10.93 -27.69 13.38
CA TRP A 255 -9.72 -27.02 12.95
C TRP A 255 -9.74 -26.70 11.46
N SER A 256 -9.11 -25.59 11.09
CA SER A 256 -8.74 -25.25 9.72
C SER A 256 -7.27 -24.84 9.68
N TYR A 257 -6.53 -25.29 8.68
CA TYR A 257 -5.12 -24.92 8.47
C TYR A 257 -4.92 -24.45 7.03
N ALA A 258 -4.09 -23.45 6.87
CA ALA A 258 -3.68 -22.97 5.56
C ALA A 258 -2.19 -22.64 5.56
N LEU A 259 -1.49 -23.05 4.50
CA LEU A 259 -0.07 -22.79 4.29
C LEU A 259 0.13 -22.32 2.86
N SER A 260 0.97 -21.31 2.67
CA SER A 260 1.38 -20.87 1.33
C SER A 260 2.85 -20.49 1.35
N VAL A 261 3.57 -20.90 0.32
CA VAL A 261 4.94 -20.47 0.07
C VAL A 261 5.07 -20.07 -1.40
N SER A 262 5.83 -19.01 -1.64
CA SER A 262 6.04 -18.54 -3.00
C SER A 262 7.45 -18.02 -3.20
N THR A 263 7.89 -17.99 -4.45
CA THR A 263 9.10 -17.29 -4.86
C THR A 263 8.85 -16.52 -6.13
N ARG A 264 9.45 -15.35 -6.25
CA ARG A 264 9.50 -14.53 -7.45
C ARG A 264 10.95 -14.19 -7.73
N GLN A 265 11.39 -14.53 -8.92
CA GLN A 265 12.78 -14.39 -9.33
C GLN A 265 12.84 -13.61 -10.65
N GLY A 266 13.60 -12.53 -10.65
CA GLY A 266 13.86 -11.73 -11.81
C GLY A 266 15.33 -11.31 -11.77
N GLY A 267 16.16 -11.93 -12.58
CA GLY A 267 17.48 -11.39 -12.88
C GLY A 267 17.35 -10.09 -13.67
N ASN A 268 18.40 -9.67 -14.35
CA ASN A 268 18.37 -8.46 -15.16
C ASN A 268 17.08 -8.36 -15.98
N SER A 269 16.25 -7.36 -15.68
CA SER A 269 14.96 -7.15 -16.34
C SER A 269 15.18 -6.40 -17.68
N TYR A 270 14.14 -5.76 -18.23
CA TYR A 270 14.28 -4.88 -19.39
C TYR A 270 15.06 -3.58 -19.08
N VAL A 271 15.25 -3.27 -17.80
CA VAL A 271 16.15 -2.21 -17.32
C VAL A 271 17.39 -2.86 -16.74
N ASP A 272 18.54 -2.56 -17.28
CA ASP A 272 19.79 -3.15 -16.83
C ASP A 272 20.12 -2.78 -15.39
N GLY A 273 20.65 -3.75 -14.63
CA GLY A 273 20.98 -3.61 -13.21
C GLY A 273 19.78 -3.72 -12.27
N VAL A 274 18.55 -3.79 -12.80
CA VAL A 274 17.34 -4.02 -11.99
C VAL A 274 17.07 -5.52 -11.88
N TYR A 275 16.99 -6.00 -10.66
CA TYR A 275 16.64 -7.39 -10.36
C TYR A 275 15.62 -7.44 -9.22
N TYR A 276 14.95 -8.58 -9.08
CA TYR A 276 13.91 -8.78 -8.08
C TYR A 276 13.94 -10.22 -7.57
N ASN A 277 14.24 -10.40 -6.29
CA ASN A 277 14.23 -11.68 -5.60
C ASN A 277 13.31 -11.57 -4.38
N SER A 278 12.24 -12.34 -4.37
CA SER A 278 11.29 -12.32 -3.26
C SER A 278 10.82 -13.72 -2.93
N TYR A 279 10.62 -13.94 -1.65
CA TYR A 279 10.03 -15.17 -1.11
C TYR A 279 8.83 -14.78 -0.27
N GLY A 280 7.73 -15.50 -0.41
CA GLY A 280 6.55 -15.31 0.42
C GLY A 280 6.32 -16.54 1.28
N TYR A 281 5.89 -16.33 2.51
CA TYR A 281 5.42 -17.40 3.38
C TYR A 281 4.18 -16.96 4.14
N PHE A 282 3.26 -17.89 4.31
CA PHE A 282 2.02 -17.71 5.03
C PHE A 282 1.66 -18.99 5.76
N ALA A 283 1.24 -18.86 7.01
CA ALA A 283 0.65 -19.95 7.78
C ALA A 283 -0.51 -19.41 8.60
N SER A 284 -1.63 -20.08 8.56
CA SER A 284 -2.80 -19.75 9.37
C SER A 284 -3.43 -21.00 9.94
N ALA A 285 -3.89 -20.90 11.18
CA ALA A 285 -4.65 -21.95 11.87
C ALA A 285 -5.86 -21.32 12.54
N GLU A 286 -7.02 -21.92 12.41
CA GLU A 286 -8.26 -21.47 13.03
C GLU A 286 -8.94 -22.64 13.72
N LYS A 287 -9.46 -22.40 14.93
CA LYS A 287 -10.21 -23.36 15.72
C LYS A 287 -11.60 -22.80 16.02
N ILE A 288 -12.61 -23.55 15.60
CA ILE A 288 -13.98 -23.39 16.03
C ILE A 288 -14.17 -24.30 17.26
N PHE A 289 -14.31 -23.71 18.43
CA PHE A 289 -14.50 -24.49 19.67
C PHE A 289 -15.94 -24.96 19.82
N ASN A 290 -16.89 -24.14 19.41
CA ASN A 290 -18.32 -24.38 19.39
C ASN A 290 -19.01 -23.26 18.56
N SER A 291 -20.34 -23.25 18.52
CA SER A 291 -21.13 -22.24 17.79
C SER A 291 -20.85 -20.79 18.15
N ARG A 292 -20.19 -20.55 19.29
CA ARG A 292 -19.99 -19.19 19.81
C ARG A 292 -18.55 -18.71 19.74
N HIS A 293 -17.58 -19.61 19.73
CA HIS A 293 -16.18 -19.24 19.94
C HIS A 293 -15.29 -19.73 18.81
N ARG A 294 -14.60 -18.79 18.16
CA ARG A 294 -13.58 -19.04 17.14
C ARG A 294 -12.30 -18.29 17.48
N LEU A 295 -11.17 -18.94 17.32
CA LEU A 295 -9.85 -18.36 17.53
C LEU A 295 -8.96 -18.68 16.34
N GLY A 296 -8.37 -17.68 15.74
CA GLY A 296 -7.45 -17.80 14.61
C GLY A 296 -6.08 -17.22 14.93
N PHE A 297 -5.05 -17.83 14.38
CA PHE A 297 -3.69 -17.34 14.36
C PHE A 297 -3.20 -17.30 12.92
N THR A 298 -2.55 -16.20 12.54
CA THR A 298 -1.99 -16.03 11.19
C THR A 298 -0.60 -15.42 11.31
N ILE A 299 0.36 -15.97 10.56
CA ILE A 299 1.69 -15.40 10.37
C ILE A 299 2.00 -15.34 8.89
N MET A 300 2.59 -14.23 8.43
CA MET A 300 3.02 -14.06 7.05
C MET A 300 4.19 -13.11 6.92
N GLY A 301 4.90 -13.20 5.81
CA GLY A 301 5.96 -12.29 5.45
C GLY A 301 6.43 -12.51 4.01
N ALA A 302 7.06 -11.48 3.46
CA ALA A 302 7.57 -11.49 2.10
C ALA A 302 8.98 -10.87 2.04
N PRO A 303 10.04 -11.60 2.52
CA PRO A 303 11.41 -11.11 2.36
C PRO A 303 11.70 -10.83 0.89
N THR A 304 12.18 -9.62 0.63
CA THR A 304 12.38 -9.12 -0.73
C THR A 304 13.72 -8.40 -0.82
N GLU A 305 14.49 -8.73 -1.84
CA GLU A 305 15.68 -8.00 -2.27
C GLU A 305 15.50 -7.55 -3.72
N ARG A 306 15.71 -6.27 -3.99
CA ARG A 306 15.61 -5.74 -5.36
C ARG A 306 16.64 -4.65 -5.63
N GLY A 307 17.23 -4.69 -6.82
CA GLY A 307 18.02 -3.59 -7.36
C GLY A 307 17.10 -2.49 -7.91
N ALA A 308 17.38 -1.24 -7.53
CA ALA A 308 16.55 -0.10 -7.93
C ALA A 308 17.01 0.50 -9.27
N GLN A 309 16.05 1.08 -9.97
CA GLN A 309 16.28 1.98 -11.10
C GLN A 309 16.34 3.43 -10.60
N GLN A 310 17.12 4.27 -11.24
CA GLN A 310 17.09 5.72 -11.06
C GLN A 310 16.91 6.41 -12.40
N ALA A 311 16.16 7.50 -12.41
CA ALA A 311 16.10 8.38 -13.57
C ALA A 311 17.46 9.06 -13.83
N SER A 312 17.74 9.35 -15.09
CA SER A 312 18.92 10.06 -15.53
C SER A 312 18.53 11.33 -16.28
N THR A 313 19.52 12.05 -16.80
CA THR A 313 19.28 13.24 -17.62
C THR A 313 18.79 12.87 -19.02
N GLN A 314 18.07 13.78 -19.68
CA GLN A 314 17.65 13.57 -21.07
C GLN A 314 18.86 13.36 -22.00
N GLU A 315 19.95 14.12 -21.78
CA GLU A 315 21.19 13.94 -22.52
C GLU A 315 21.73 12.49 -22.43
N ALA A 316 21.71 11.89 -21.23
CA ALA A 316 22.14 10.51 -21.05
C ALA A 316 21.24 9.53 -21.82
N TYR A 317 19.92 9.73 -21.77
CA TYR A 317 18.97 8.90 -22.53
C TYR A 317 19.18 9.02 -24.05
N ASP A 318 19.40 10.22 -24.55
CA ASP A 318 19.66 10.49 -25.97
C ASP A 318 20.97 9.82 -26.45
N LEU A 319 22.03 9.90 -25.66
CA LEU A 319 23.31 9.26 -25.91
C LEU A 319 23.25 7.73 -25.87
N VAL A 320 22.44 7.18 -24.98
CA VAL A 320 22.20 5.72 -24.88
C VAL A 320 21.26 5.23 -25.97
N GLY A 321 20.39 6.10 -26.48
CA GLY A 321 19.38 5.79 -27.50
C GLY A 321 18.12 5.12 -26.98
N ASN A 322 17.89 5.11 -25.65
CA ASN A 322 16.65 4.62 -25.03
C ASN A 322 16.46 5.16 -23.61
N ASN A 323 15.22 5.11 -23.12
CA ASN A 323 14.83 5.58 -21.79
C ASN A 323 14.91 4.51 -20.69
N TYR A 324 15.54 3.36 -20.96
CA TYR A 324 15.75 2.28 -19.99
C TYR A 324 17.12 2.32 -19.33
N TYR A 325 17.92 3.33 -19.64
CA TYR A 325 19.22 3.53 -19.01
C TYR A 325 19.06 3.71 -17.49
N ASN A 326 19.92 3.01 -16.74
CA ASN A 326 19.97 3.05 -15.28
C ASN A 326 21.41 3.34 -14.83
N PRO A 327 21.69 4.48 -14.18
CA PRO A 327 23.03 4.84 -13.74
C PRO A 327 23.49 4.14 -12.45
N ASN A 328 22.62 3.40 -11.76
CA ASN A 328 22.87 2.89 -10.40
C ASN A 328 23.74 1.63 -10.33
N TRP A 329 24.27 1.13 -11.43
CA TRP A 329 24.98 -0.13 -11.45
C TRP A 329 26.25 -0.10 -12.28
N GLY A 330 27.12 -1.08 -12.07
CA GLY A 330 28.31 -1.33 -12.84
C GLY A 330 28.77 -2.78 -12.70
N TYR A 331 29.87 -3.13 -13.37
CA TYR A 331 30.47 -4.45 -13.26
C TYR A 331 31.52 -4.49 -12.15
N GLN A 332 31.42 -5.50 -11.28
CA GLN A 332 32.44 -5.87 -10.31
C GLN A 332 32.79 -7.35 -10.53
N ASP A 333 34.05 -7.66 -10.78
CA ASP A 333 34.50 -9.03 -11.11
C ASP A 333 33.66 -9.70 -12.21
N GLY A 334 33.25 -8.92 -13.23
CA GLY A 334 32.43 -9.35 -14.34
C GLY A 334 30.96 -9.60 -14.01
N LYS A 335 30.49 -9.31 -12.78
CA LYS A 335 29.11 -9.43 -12.34
C LYS A 335 28.47 -8.07 -12.20
N MET A 336 27.18 -7.99 -12.54
CA MET A 336 26.41 -6.77 -12.33
C MET A 336 26.22 -6.53 -10.83
N ARG A 337 26.57 -5.33 -10.37
CA ARG A 337 26.34 -4.86 -9.00
C ARG A 337 25.58 -3.53 -9.04
N ASN A 338 24.44 -3.48 -8.39
CA ASN A 338 23.66 -2.27 -8.20
C ASN A 338 24.02 -1.63 -6.85
N ALA A 339 24.22 -0.32 -6.82
CA ALA A 339 24.53 0.41 -5.60
C ALA A 339 23.28 0.66 -4.74
N ARG A 340 22.10 0.69 -5.39
CA ARG A 340 20.82 0.95 -4.73
C ARG A 340 20.01 -0.33 -4.66
N VAL A 341 20.06 -0.98 -3.52
CA VAL A 341 19.38 -2.24 -3.26
C VAL A 341 18.44 -2.06 -2.07
N ARG A 342 17.17 -2.38 -2.28
CA ARG A 342 16.20 -2.49 -1.19
C ARG A 342 16.20 -3.92 -0.67
N ASN A 343 16.34 -4.08 0.64
CA ASN A 343 16.27 -5.35 1.35
C ASN A 343 15.28 -5.20 2.50
N SER A 344 14.16 -5.91 2.44
CA SER A 344 13.10 -5.79 3.43
C SER A 344 12.58 -7.15 3.87
N HIS A 345 12.36 -7.28 5.18
CA HIS A 345 11.66 -8.41 5.78
C HIS A 345 10.97 -7.95 7.06
N GLU A 346 9.66 -7.78 7.00
CA GLU A 346 8.82 -7.33 8.11
C GLU A 346 7.65 -8.31 8.31
N PRO A 347 7.86 -9.41 9.04
CA PRO A 347 6.79 -10.38 9.32
C PRO A 347 5.64 -9.77 10.11
N ILE A 348 4.46 -10.31 9.87
CA ILE A 348 3.21 -9.98 10.55
C ILE A 348 2.72 -11.21 11.26
N ALA A 349 2.44 -11.10 12.56
CA ALA A 349 1.75 -12.11 13.36
C ALA A 349 0.43 -11.55 13.87
N MET A 350 -0.65 -12.34 13.80
CA MET A 350 -2.00 -11.91 14.15
C MET A 350 -2.74 -12.96 14.95
N ILE A 351 -3.57 -12.50 15.87
CA ILE A 351 -4.58 -13.31 16.57
C ILE A 351 -5.93 -12.67 16.34
N ASN A 352 -6.90 -13.49 15.95
CA ASN A 352 -8.28 -13.09 15.76
C ASN A 352 -9.19 -13.97 16.63
N TYR A 353 -10.05 -13.36 17.41
CA TYR A 353 -11.05 -14.04 18.21
C TYR A 353 -12.43 -13.51 17.88
N THR A 354 -13.36 -14.43 17.60
CA THR A 354 -14.76 -14.12 17.33
C THR A 354 -15.62 -14.77 18.38
N PHE A 355 -16.56 -14.01 18.94
CA PHE A 355 -17.54 -14.47 19.91
C PHE A 355 -18.96 -14.10 19.45
N ASP A 356 -19.77 -15.11 19.18
CA ASP A 356 -21.16 -14.99 18.75
C ASP A 356 -22.09 -15.40 19.91
N PRO A 357 -22.46 -14.48 20.86
CA PRO A 357 -23.30 -14.83 21.99
C PRO A 357 -24.72 -15.29 21.59
N ASN A 358 -25.18 -14.81 20.44
CA ASN A 358 -26.43 -15.19 19.80
C ASN A 358 -26.37 -14.88 18.29
N GLU A 359 -27.37 -15.31 17.52
CA GLU A 359 -27.45 -15.16 16.06
C GLU A 359 -27.49 -13.70 15.56
N HIS A 360 -27.73 -12.74 16.41
CA HIS A 360 -27.88 -11.35 16.06
C HIS A 360 -26.72 -10.47 16.53
N THR A 361 -25.81 -11.03 17.32
CA THR A 361 -24.71 -10.25 17.92
C THR A 361 -23.40 -10.98 17.73
N GLN A 362 -22.40 -10.29 17.21
CA GLN A 362 -21.05 -10.78 17.03
C GLN A 362 -20.03 -9.82 17.63
N PHE A 363 -19.08 -10.36 18.37
CA PHE A 363 -17.90 -9.65 18.85
C PHE A 363 -16.68 -10.16 18.11
N ASN A 364 -15.85 -9.26 17.61
CA ASN A 364 -14.55 -9.56 17.01
C ASN A 364 -13.46 -8.82 17.78
N LEU A 365 -12.40 -9.53 18.13
CA LEU A 365 -11.20 -8.97 18.73
C LEU A 365 -10.01 -9.43 17.87
N ALA A 366 -9.21 -8.49 17.44
CA ALA A 366 -8.03 -8.78 16.63
C ALA A 366 -6.83 -8.01 17.16
N THR A 367 -5.67 -8.68 17.20
CA THR A 367 -4.40 -8.02 17.51
C THR A 367 -3.35 -8.45 16.50
N SER A 368 -2.46 -7.52 16.15
CA SER A 368 -1.37 -7.79 15.24
C SER A 368 -0.05 -7.23 15.75
N PHE A 369 1.02 -7.87 15.36
CA PHE A 369 2.37 -7.50 15.63
C PHE A 369 3.18 -7.55 14.33
N ARG A 370 3.73 -6.40 13.90
CA ARG A 370 4.64 -6.28 12.77
C ARG A 370 6.00 -5.85 13.29
N PHE A 371 7.04 -6.53 12.84
CA PHE A 371 8.42 -6.23 13.24
C PHE A 371 9.37 -6.62 12.12
N GLY A 372 10.58 -6.07 12.11
CA GLY A 372 11.57 -6.47 11.13
C GLY A 372 12.44 -5.33 10.65
N LYS A 373 13.15 -5.60 9.57
CA LYS A 373 14.11 -4.69 8.95
C LYS A 373 13.67 -4.28 7.56
N ASN A 374 13.88 -3.01 7.24
CA ASN A 374 13.70 -2.46 5.92
C ASN A 374 14.89 -1.55 5.61
N GLY A 375 15.81 -2.04 4.81
CA GLY A 375 17.05 -1.37 4.44
C GLY A 375 17.04 -0.94 2.97
N TYR A 376 17.65 0.21 2.70
CA TYR A 376 17.84 0.74 1.36
C TYR A 376 19.27 1.22 1.20
N SER A 377 20.05 0.56 0.34
CA SER A 377 21.45 0.91 0.13
C SER A 377 21.63 2.07 -0.84
N ALA A 378 22.68 2.82 -0.65
CA ALA A 378 23.12 3.87 -1.56
C ALA A 378 24.64 3.99 -1.53
N LEU A 379 25.22 4.43 -2.63
CA LEU A 379 26.62 4.84 -2.64
C LEU A 379 26.74 6.24 -2.04
N THR A 380 27.60 6.40 -1.05
CA THR A 380 27.98 7.70 -0.49
C THR A 380 29.49 7.87 -0.55
N TRP A 381 29.96 9.11 -0.67
CA TRP A 381 31.38 9.40 -0.78
C TRP A 381 31.75 10.71 -0.11
N TYR A 382 33.00 10.79 0.31
CA TYR A 382 33.59 11.98 0.89
C TYR A 382 35.09 12.04 0.52
N ASP A 383 35.59 13.23 0.17
CA ASP A 383 36.96 13.43 -0.33
C ASP A 383 37.31 12.58 -1.58
N GLY A 384 36.32 12.28 -2.41
CA GLY A 384 36.45 11.54 -3.65
C GLY A 384 35.71 12.22 -4.80
N ALA A 385 36.08 11.88 -6.05
CA ALA A 385 35.35 12.31 -7.23
C ALA A 385 33.93 11.76 -7.21
N ASP A 386 32.98 12.45 -7.85
CA ASP A 386 31.61 11.93 -7.98
C ASP A 386 31.63 10.64 -8.81
N PRO A 387 31.24 9.48 -8.26
CA PRO A 387 31.33 8.21 -8.97
C PRO A 387 30.20 7.97 -9.96
N ARG A 388 29.19 8.85 -10.00
CA ARG A 388 28.02 8.66 -10.88
C ARG A 388 28.40 8.88 -12.34
N PRO A 389 28.13 7.92 -13.23
CA PRO A 389 28.48 8.04 -14.63
C PRO A 389 27.75 9.21 -15.32
N ASP A 390 26.50 9.50 -14.92
CA ASP A 390 25.64 10.55 -15.44
C ASP A 390 25.75 11.89 -14.68
N TYR A 391 26.79 12.07 -13.88
CA TYR A 391 27.02 13.35 -13.21
C TYR A 391 27.21 14.45 -14.27
N TYR A 392 26.44 15.54 -14.14
CA TYR A 392 26.33 16.56 -15.19
C TYR A 392 27.68 17.13 -15.66
N ARG A 393 28.69 17.18 -14.79
CA ARG A 393 30.04 17.66 -15.14
C ARG A 393 30.83 16.69 -16.02
N TYR A 394 30.41 15.44 -16.08
CA TYR A 394 31.03 14.42 -16.95
C TYR A 394 30.29 14.29 -18.28
N MET A 395 29.20 15.04 -18.48
CA MET A 395 28.39 14.95 -19.70
C MET A 395 28.99 15.85 -20.82
N PRO A 396 28.80 15.50 -22.11
CA PRO A 396 29.23 16.29 -23.23
C PRO A 396 28.82 17.75 -23.22
N SER A 397 27.56 18.06 -22.84
CA SER A 397 27.03 19.42 -22.76
C SER A 397 27.82 20.31 -21.81
N TYR A 398 28.35 19.76 -20.72
CA TYR A 398 29.14 20.51 -19.76
C TYR A 398 30.48 21.00 -20.33
N LYS A 399 31.06 20.29 -21.32
CA LYS A 399 32.29 20.71 -21.99
C LYS A 399 32.14 22.01 -22.77
N LEU A 400 30.90 22.32 -23.19
CA LEU A 400 30.54 23.55 -23.89
C LEU A 400 30.22 24.69 -22.94
N LEU A 401 29.85 24.37 -21.69
CA LEU A 401 29.47 25.35 -20.70
C LEU A 401 30.71 26.15 -20.23
N ASN A 402 30.70 27.45 -20.40
CA ASN A 402 31.80 28.36 -20.05
C ASN A 402 33.12 28.08 -20.77
N ALA A 403 33.07 27.49 -21.97
CA ALA A 403 34.26 27.23 -22.80
C ALA A 403 34.87 28.55 -23.32
N THR A 404 36.17 28.72 -23.10
CA THR A 404 36.94 29.85 -23.68
C THR A 404 37.37 29.57 -25.09
N ASP A 405 37.60 28.30 -25.47
CA ASP A 405 37.86 27.81 -26.82
C ASP A 405 36.70 26.89 -27.22
N LEU A 406 35.77 27.44 -28.00
CA LEU A 406 34.57 26.75 -28.42
C LEU A 406 34.88 25.61 -29.43
N GLU A 407 35.91 25.70 -30.24
CA GLU A 407 36.27 24.67 -31.20
C GLU A 407 36.85 23.44 -30.47
N ALA A 408 37.83 23.66 -29.59
CA ALA A 408 38.39 22.59 -28.77
C ALA A 408 37.34 21.94 -27.86
N ALA A 409 36.44 22.75 -27.26
CA ALA A 409 35.35 22.25 -26.44
C ALA A 409 34.33 21.41 -27.22
N SER A 410 34.02 21.85 -28.46
CA SER A 410 33.11 21.10 -29.35
C SER A 410 33.71 19.75 -29.78
N MET A 411 35.02 19.71 -30.09
CA MET A 411 35.67 18.44 -30.38
C MET A 411 35.72 17.51 -29.19
N ALA A 412 36.01 18.04 -27.99
CA ALA A 412 35.99 17.25 -26.76
C ALA A 412 34.58 16.71 -26.42
N ALA A 413 33.53 17.55 -26.57
CA ALA A 413 32.15 17.15 -26.40
C ALA A 413 31.74 16.05 -27.39
N ALA A 414 32.09 16.20 -28.69
CA ALA A 414 31.80 15.21 -29.71
C ALA A 414 32.51 13.87 -29.45
N SER A 415 33.79 13.92 -29.04
CA SER A 415 34.54 12.72 -28.67
C SER A 415 33.92 12.00 -27.46
N LEU A 416 33.50 12.75 -26.44
CA LEU A 416 32.86 12.20 -25.25
C LEU A 416 31.47 11.61 -25.58
N ALA A 417 30.72 12.27 -26.45
CA ALA A 417 29.43 11.76 -26.93
C ALA A 417 29.57 10.44 -27.66
N ASP A 418 30.62 10.32 -28.54
CA ASP A 418 30.92 9.07 -29.23
C ASP A 418 31.32 7.94 -28.25
N GLN A 419 32.12 8.25 -27.23
CA GLN A 419 32.44 7.29 -26.16
C GLN A 419 31.17 6.82 -25.42
N TRP A 420 30.26 7.74 -25.10
CA TRP A 420 28.96 7.42 -24.49
C TRP A 420 28.14 6.53 -25.43
N MET A 421 27.92 6.92 -26.68
CA MET A 421 27.15 6.16 -27.67
C MET A 421 27.67 4.73 -27.88
N ARG A 422 28.97 4.52 -27.77
CA ARG A 422 29.61 3.20 -27.92
C ARG A 422 29.86 2.48 -26.60
N ASN A 423 29.59 3.11 -25.46
CA ASN A 423 29.94 2.61 -24.13
C ASN A 423 31.43 2.20 -24.00
N VAL A 424 32.32 3.05 -24.50
CA VAL A 424 33.74 2.77 -24.45
C VAL A 424 34.25 2.75 -23.02
N GLY A 425 34.90 1.65 -22.60
CA GLY A 425 35.40 1.50 -21.25
C GLY A 425 34.31 1.41 -20.16
N ASN A 426 33.08 1.05 -20.55
CA ASN A 426 31.92 1.02 -19.65
C ASN A 426 31.55 2.38 -19.02
N ILE A 427 31.83 3.49 -19.72
CA ILE A 427 31.60 4.87 -19.23
C ILE A 427 30.17 5.14 -18.72
N ARG A 428 29.19 4.33 -19.09
CA ARG A 428 27.81 4.44 -18.68
C ARG A 428 27.52 3.84 -17.30
N HIS A 429 28.53 3.22 -16.66
CA HIS A 429 28.36 2.41 -15.45
C HIS A 429 29.32 2.87 -14.35
N PHE A 430 28.99 2.50 -13.09
CA PHE A 430 29.94 2.68 -11.99
C PHE A 430 31.23 1.91 -12.26
N ASP A 431 32.36 2.55 -12.04
CA ASP A 431 33.66 1.90 -11.98
C ASP A 431 33.94 1.46 -10.52
N TRP A 432 33.51 0.23 -10.19
CA TRP A 432 33.74 -0.35 -8.88
C TRP A 432 35.20 -0.54 -8.58
N ASP A 433 35.99 -0.93 -9.59
CA ASP A 433 37.43 -1.21 -9.41
C ASP A 433 38.17 0.07 -9.06
N GLU A 434 37.84 1.19 -9.69
CA GLU A 434 38.43 2.50 -9.37
C GLU A 434 38.11 2.91 -7.90
N MET A 435 36.88 2.72 -7.45
CA MET A 435 36.47 3.03 -6.08
C MET A 435 37.21 2.16 -5.07
N TYR A 436 37.35 0.86 -5.32
CA TYR A 436 38.12 -0.04 -4.48
C TYR A 436 39.62 0.35 -4.44
N GLN A 437 40.23 0.65 -5.58
CA GLN A 437 41.62 1.08 -5.65
C GLN A 437 41.85 2.39 -4.91
N THR A 438 40.94 3.35 -5.07
CA THR A 438 40.97 4.63 -4.36
C THR A 438 40.97 4.40 -2.85
N ASN A 439 40.04 3.60 -2.33
CA ASN A 439 39.94 3.33 -0.90
C ASN A 439 41.17 2.57 -0.37
N MET A 440 41.62 1.51 -1.02
CA MET A 440 42.76 0.69 -0.56
C MET A 440 44.07 1.49 -0.53
N ASN A 441 44.20 2.47 -1.42
CA ASN A 441 45.42 3.29 -1.54
C ASN A 441 45.35 4.58 -0.70
N PHE A 442 44.19 4.95 -0.16
CA PHE A 442 44.04 6.17 0.61
C PHE A 442 44.54 5.97 2.04
N ARG A 443 45.78 6.49 2.30
CA ARG A 443 46.39 6.49 3.62
C ARG A 443 46.76 7.92 3.99
N ASN A 444 46.33 8.33 5.17
CA ASN A 444 46.61 9.65 5.71
C ASN A 444 47.30 9.49 7.06
N ALA A 445 48.47 10.06 7.21
CA ALA A 445 49.31 9.94 8.45
C ALA A 445 48.58 10.54 9.67
N GLU A 446 47.76 11.59 9.49
CA GLU A 446 46.99 12.17 10.57
C GLU A 446 45.85 11.22 11.03
N ASP A 447 45.16 10.61 10.07
CA ASP A 447 44.14 9.60 10.35
C ASP A 447 44.74 8.37 11.02
N GLU A 448 45.91 7.88 10.54
CA GLU A 448 46.60 6.72 11.15
C GLU A 448 47.09 7.01 12.58
N ALA A 449 47.45 8.25 12.89
CA ALA A 449 47.82 8.66 14.26
C ALA A 449 46.61 8.62 15.21
N ILE A 450 45.40 8.85 14.70
CA ILE A 450 44.17 8.90 15.51
C ILE A 450 43.52 7.51 15.59
N TYR A 451 43.39 6.83 14.45
CA TYR A 451 42.57 5.63 14.27
C TYR A 451 43.37 4.33 14.19
N GLY A 452 44.71 4.45 14.14
CA GLY A 452 45.62 3.35 13.90
C GLY A 452 45.90 3.07 12.42
N PRO A 453 46.84 2.18 12.11
CA PRO A 453 47.20 1.88 10.72
C PRO A 453 46.03 1.25 9.96
N GLY A 454 45.75 1.77 8.78
CA GLY A 454 44.66 1.30 7.92
C GLY A 454 44.35 2.27 6.80
N ALA A 455 43.60 1.81 5.79
CA ALA A 455 43.11 2.60 4.67
C ALA A 455 41.73 3.17 5.00
N ARG A 456 41.59 4.49 4.92
CA ARG A 456 40.29 5.17 5.08
C ARG A 456 39.48 5.03 3.80
N SER A 457 38.23 4.65 3.89
CA SER A 457 37.32 4.65 2.75
C SER A 457 36.86 6.07 2.40
N ASN A 458 36.96 6.43 1.13
CA ASN A 458 36.37 7.64 0.56
C ASN A 458 35.00 7.34 -0.03
N TYR A 459 34.78 6.10 -0.49
CA TYR A 459 33.54 5.58 -1.04
C TYR A 459 33.06 4.42 -0.16
N ILE A 460 31.79 4.41 0.21
CA ILE A 460 31.14 3.32 0.93
C ILE A 460 29.75 3.06 0.37
N ILE A 461 29.25 1.85 0.56
CA ILE A 461 27.83 1.58 0.45
C ILE A 461 27.24 1.75 1.87
N GLU A 462 26.35 2.70 2.01
CA GLU A 462 25.50 2.87 3.18
C GLU A 462 24.21 2.06 3.04
N GLU A 463 23.57 1.70 4.14
CA GLU A 463 22.22 1.16 4.17
C GLU A 463 21.36 1.96 5.15
N ARG A 464 20.36 2.65 4.58
CA ARG A 464 19.40 3.46 5.33
C ARG A 464 18.28 2.58 5.83
N HIS A 465 18.13 2.47 7.13
CA HIS A 465 17.16 1.61 7.77
C HIS A 465 15.90 2.35 8.23
N THR A 466 14.76 1.66 8.08
CA THR A 466 13.45 2.06 8.59
C THR A 466 12.82 0.85 9.26
N ASP A 467 13.33 0.48 10.42
CA ASP A 467 12.93 -0.73 11.13
C ASP A 467 11.74 -0.45 12.03
N GLN A 468 10.66 -1.20 11.85
CA GLN A 468 9.40 -0.95 12.57
C GLN A 468 9.12 -2.00 13.64
N LEU A 469 8.51 -1.52 14.72
CA LEU A 469 7.78 -2.32 15.69
C LEU A 469 6.38 -1.73 15.82
N ASP A 470 5.36 -2.43 15.33
CA ASP A 470 4.01 -1.94 15.21
C ASP A 470 3.02 -2.91 15.84
N TRP A 471 2.38 -2.50 16.91
CA TRP A 471 1.35 -3.25 17.60
C TRP A 471 0.00 -2.60 17.40
N ASN A 472 -0.99 -3.40 17.03
CA ASN A 472 -2.36 -2.98 16.81
C ASN A 472 -3.33 -3.87 17.58
N LEU A 473 -4.38 -3.26 18.11
CA LEU A 473 -5.52 -3.93 18.72
C LEU A 473 -6.81 -3.32 18.14
N ALA A 474 -7.71 -4.16 17.65
CA ALA A 474 -9.03 -3.75 17.18
C ALA A 474 -10.11 -4.62 17.84
N ALA A 475 -11.14 -3.98 18.37
CA ALA A 475 -12.31 -4.63 18.94
C ALA A 475 -13.56 -4.12 18.21
N GLN A 476 -14.50 -4.99 17.91
CA GLN A 476 -15.71 -4.66 17.18
C GLN A 476 -16.90 -5.45 17.73
N ILE A 477 -18.05 -4.81 17.81
CA ILE A 477 -19.35 -5.42 18.04
C ILE A 477 -20.26 -5.11 16.86
N SER A 478 -20.95 -6.11 16.35
CA SER A 478 -22.00 -5.96 15.33
C SER A 478 -23.30 -6.56 15.84
N ARG A 479 -24.41 -5.83 15.71
CA ARG A 479 -25.73 -6.29 16.09
C ARG A 479 -26.75 -6.04 15.00
N ILE A 480 -27.50 -7.08 14.65
CA ILE A 480 -28.62 -7.02 13.71
C ILE A 480 -29.91 -6.99 14.52
N TYR A 481 -30.78 -6.04 14.21
CA TYR A 481 -32.08 -5.88 14.85
C TYR A 481 -33.19 -6.59 14.07
N LYS A 482 -34.37 -6.73 14.65
CA LYS A 482 -35.53 -7.42 14.05
C LYS A 482 -36.02 -6.84 12.74
N ASP A 483 -35.80 -5.55 12.51
CA ASP A 483 -36.08 -4.84 11.27
C ASP A 483 -34.97 -4.94 10.23
N ASN A 484 -33.99 -5.82 10.46
CA ASN A 484 -32.77 -5.97 9.67
C ASN A 484 -31.85 -4.74 9.66
N SER A 485 -32.10 -3.73 10.50
CA SER A 485 -31.11 -2.70 10.72
C SER A 485 -29.88 -3.27 11.44
N ARG A 486 -28.72 -2.69 11.21
CA ARG A 486 -27.44 -3.17 11.75
C ARG A 486 -26.67 -2.02 12.39
N LEU A 487 -26.32 -2.20 13.65
CA LEU A 487 -25.39 -1.35 14.35
C LEU A 487 -24.03 -2.08 14.43
N THR A 488 -22.98 -1.43 13.98
CA THR A 488 -21.62 -1.91 14.18
C THR A 488 -20.82 -0.82 14.88
N ALA A 489 -20.14 -1.15 15.96
CA ALA A 489 -19.28 -0.22 16.68
C ALA A 489 -17.94 -0.88 16.98
N GLY A 490 -16.89 -0.09 17.03
CA GLY A 490 -15.55 -0.61 17.29
C GLY A 490 -14.63 0.39 17.95
N ALA A 491 -13.52 -0.12 18.43
CA ALA A 491 -12.42 0.65 18.98
C ALA A 491 -11.09 0.10 18.43
N ASN A 492 -10.13 0.97 18.25
CA ASN A 492 -8.79 0.60 17.81
C ASN A 492 -7.73 1.33 18.64
N VAL A 493 -6.60 0.67 18.83
CA VAL A 493 -5.39 1.21 19.46
C VAL A 493 -4.19 0.78 18.64
N ARG A 494 -3.27 1.70 18.41
CA ARG A 494 -2.00 1.43 17.70
C ARG A 494 -0.84 2.04 18.48
N ILE A 495 0.23 1.28 18.62
CA ILE A 495 1.51 1.73 19.15
C ILE A 495 2.57 1.36 18.15
N ASN A 496 3.15 2.36 17.52
CA ASN A 496 4.24 2.21 16.56
C ASN A 496 5.51 2.86 17.07
N ARG A 497 6.63 2.22 16.84
CA ARG A 497 7.97 2.75 17.00
C ARG A 497 8.79 2.36 15.78
N THR A 498 9.24 3.34 15.03
CA THR A 498 10.08 3.17 13.85
C THR A 498 11.48 3.69 14.18
N TRP A 499 12.49 2.90 13.92
CA TRP A 499 13.89 3.24 14.12
C TRP A 499 14.53 3.59 12.78
N TYR A 500 14.98 4.80 12.67
CA TYR A 500 15.67 5.35 11.51
C TYR A 500 17.15 5.48 11.83
N TYR A 501 18.00 4.83 11.06
CA TYR A 501 19.45 4.92 11.20
C TYR A 501 20.14 4.60 9.88
N ASP A 502 21.38 5.02 9.78
CA ASP A 502 22.27 4.69 8.67
C ASP A 502 23.34 3.71 9.16
N GLU A 503 23.68 2.74 8.34
CA GLU A 503 24.64 1.67 8.64
C GLU A 503 25.65 1.55 7.50
N VAL A 504 26.93 1.33 7.83
CA VAL A 504 27.94 1.01 6.82
C VAL A 504 27.71 -0.42 6.34
N LYS A 505 27.34 -0.58 5.08
CA LYS A 505 27.08 -1.88 4.47
C LYS A 505 28.33 -2.51 3.86
N ASP A 506 29.18 -1.68 3.21
CA ASP A 506 30.40 -2.13 2.55
C ASP A 506 31.39 -0.97 2.50
N LEU A 507 32.60 -1.20 2.96
CA LEU A 507 33.69 -0.22 2.96
C LEU A 507 34.42 -0.11 1.61
N LEU A 508 34.06 -0.90 0.60
CA LEU A 508 34.65 -0.93 -0.73
C LEU A 508 36.20 -1.03 -0.67
N GLY A 509 36.72 -1.93 0.19
CA GLY A 509 38.15 -2.24 0.28
C GLY A 509 38.97 -1.40 1.25
N GLY A 510 38.37 -0.40 1.90
CA GLY A 510 39.02 0.30 3.03
C GLY A 510 38.88 -0.45 4.35
N ASP A 511 39.59 -0.01 5.39
CA ASP A 511 39.57 -0.59 6.73
C ASP A 511 38.55 0.08 7.65
N TYR A 512 38.22 1.35 7.39
CA TYR A 512 37.25 2.16 8.15
C TYR A 512 36.76 3.37 7.36
N TYR A 513 35.65 3.94 7.80
CA TYR A 513 35.13 5.23 7.34
C TYR A 513 35.02 6.20 8.52
N VAL A 514 35.27 7.50 8.30
CA VAL A 514 35.19 8.50 9.36
C VAL A 514 33.80 9.13 9.36
N ASP A 515 33.10 9.02 10.48
CA ASP A 515 31.71 9.48 10.66
C ASP A 515 31.65 10.99 10.95
N VAL A 516 31.62 11.79 9.88
CA VAL A 516 31.45 13.24 9.96
C VAL A 516 30.32 13.70 9.04
N ASP A 517 29.70 14.81 9.39
CA ASP A 517 28.82 15.54 8.48
C ASP A 517 29.68 16.30 7.45
N LYS A 518 29.78 15.71 6.27
CA LYS A 518 30.61 16.23 5.16
C LYS A 518 30.21 17.61 4.69
N PHE A 519 28.92 17.97 4.79
CA PHE A 519 28.42 19.29 4.42
C PHE A 519 28.81 20.32 5.47
N ALA A 520 28.65 20.01 6.76
CA ALA A 520 29.05 20.87 7.84
C ALA A 520 30.57 21.09 7.87
N GLN A 521 31.34 20.04 7.61
CA GLN A 521 32.81 20.15 7.55
C GLN A 521 33.26 21.05 6.40
N ARG A 522 32.62 20.93 5.22
CA ARG A 522 32.92 21.76 4.06
C ARG A 522 32.56 23.25 4.29
N ASP A 523 31.36 23.49 4.88
CA ASP A 523 30.78 24.83 4.93
C ASP A 523 31.28 25.63 6.11
N PHE A 524 31.58 25.00 7.25
CA PHE A 524 31.98 25.70 8.47
C PHE A 524 33.46 25.52 8.85
N GLY A 525 34.10 24.44 8.41
CA GLY A 525 35.49 24.15 8.76
C GLY A 525 35.71 23.89 10.26
N ASP A 526 34.67 23.84 11.07
CA ASP A 526 34.74 23.59 12.51
C ASP A 526 34.55 22.07 12.78
N PRO A 527 35.57 21.42 13.35
CA PRO A 527 35.50 20.00 13.67
C PRO A 527 34.35 19.62 14.61
N ILE A 528 33.92 20.51 15.50
CA ILE A 528 32.83 20.25 16.44
C ILE A 528 31.49 20.27 15.69
N MET A 529 31.30 21.25 14.83
CA MET A 529 30.06 21.38 14.02
C MET A 529 29.87 20.23 13.05
N ALA A 530 30.96 19.62 12.58
CA ALA A 530 30.93 18.48 11.68
C ALA A 530 30.62 17.14 12.37
N GLN A 531 30.47 17.09 13.69
CA GLN A 531 30.27 15.83 14.38
C GLN A 531 28.83 15.29 14.22
N ASN A 532 28.72 14.06 13.76
CA ASN A 532 27.45 13.31 13.79
C ASN A 532 27.13 12.80 15.19
N ASP A 533 28.14 12.56 16.03
CA ASP A 533 28.02 12.22 17.45
C ASP A 533 28.98 13.08 18.30
N MET A 534 28.52 14.24 18.69
CA MET A 534 29.29 15.21 19.50
C MET A 534 29.64 14.65 20.89
N ASP A 535 28.79 13.78 21.46
CA ASP A 535 29.09 13.19 22.77
C ASP A 535 30.30 12.25 22.68
N TYR A 536 30.44 11.50 21.59
CA TYR A 536 31.64 10.69 21.32
C TYR A 536 32.87 11.59 21.13
N TYR A 537 32.77 12.62 20.33
CA TYR A 537 33.85 13.58 20.11
C TYR A 537 34.33 14.24 21.41
N ASN A 538 33.40 14.67 22.25
CA ASN A 538 33.74 15.27 23.57
C ASN A 538 34.47 14.28 24.49
N GLN A 539 34.22 12.99 24.36
CA GLN A 539 34.86 11.95 25.16
C GLN A 539 36.26 11.58 24.64
N TYR A 540 36.44 11.50 23.33
CA TYR A 540 37.64 10.94 22.71
C TYR A 540 38.53 11.96 21.96
N GLY A 541 38.02 13.16 21.69
CA GLY A 541 38.71 14.22 20.99
C GLY A 541 38.80 14.08 19.45
N HIS A 542 38.10 13.10 18.90
CA HIS A 542 38.07 12.84 17.46
C HIS A 542 36.73 12.24 17.02
N ALA A 543 36.41 12.29 15.72
CA ALA A 543 35.23 11.64 15.12
C ALA A 543 35.32 10.12 15.23
N ARG A 544 34.21 9.45 15.09
CA ARG A 544 34.16 7.98 15.12
C ARG A 544 34.74 7.38 13.81
N ALA A 545 35.61 6.39 13.96
CA ALA A 545 35.91 5.47 12.87
C ALA A 545 34.88 4.32 12.91
N VAL A 546 34.15 4.14 11.81
CA VAL A 546 33.08 3.14 11.71
C VAL A 546 33.46 2.07 10.69
N ARG A 547 32.96 0.87 10.91
CA ARG A 547 33.18 -0.32 10.08
C ARG A 547 31.87 -0.90 9.62
N GLU A 548 31.94 -1.92 8.78
CA GLU A 548 30.75 -2.64 8.32
C GLU A 548 29.88 -3.10 9.49
N GLY A 549 28.59 -2.82 9.41
CA GLY A 549 27.60 -3.06 10.45
C GLY A 549 27.49 -1.97 11.52
N ASP A 550 28.41 -0.98 11.54
CA ASP A 550 28.31 0.15 12.47
C ASP A 550 27.33 1.20 11.97
N LYS A 551 26.58 1.77 12.91
CA LYS A 551 25.70 2.92 12.62
C LYS A 551 26.51 4.20 12.54
N PHE A 552 26.16 5.04 11.57
CA PHE A 552 26.81 6.32 11.34
C PHE A 552 25.81 7.37 10.86
N SER A 553 26.25 8.56 10.56
CA SER A 553 25.45 9.66 10.01
C SER A 553 24.29 10.06 10.93
N TYR A 554 23.18 9.32 10.99
CA TYR A 554 22.03 9.62 11.84
C TYR A 554 21.47 8.41 12.57
N ASN A 555 20.84 8.66 13.73
CA ASN A 555 20.22 7.62 14.53
C ASN A 555 19.11 8.22 15.38
N TYR A 556 17.84 7.92 15.06
CA TYR A 556 16.68 8.42 15.80
C TYR A 556 15.51 7.44 15.74
N LYS A 557 14.55 7.61 16.62
CA LYS A 557 13.29 6.88 16.66
C LYS A 557 12.12 7.83 16.42
N ALA A 558 11.17 7.37 15.66
CA ALA A 558 9.83 7.94 15.54
C ALA A 558 8.87 7.13 16.39
N HIS A 559 8.04 7.80 17.15
CA HIS A 559 7.02 7.19 17.98
C HIS A 559 5.65 7.70 17.57
N LEU A 560 4.70 6.79 17.38
CA LEU A 560 3.31 7.12 17.12
C LEU A 560 2.41 6.29 18.01
N ARG A 561 1.43 6.93 18.61
CA ARG A 561 0.35 6.29 19.36
C ARG A 561 -0.97 6.86 18.88
N SER A 562 -1.89 6.01 18.52
CA SER A 562 -3.24 6.42 18.14
C SER A 562 -4.28 5.50 18.75
N GLY A 563 -5.46 6.03 18.90
CA GLY A 563 -6.61 5.28 19.33
C GLY A 563 -7.90 6.00 18.96
N GLY A 564 -8.95 5.22 18.72
CA GLY A 564 -10.22 5.77 18.31
C GLY A 564 -11.38 4.83 18.59
N VAL A 565 -12.57 5.39 18.54
CA VAL A 565 -13.83 4.68 18.57
C VAL A 565 -14.68 5.07 17.38
N TRP A 566 -15.42 4.12 16.83
CA TRP A 566 -16.28 4.36 15.68
C TRP A 566 -17.60 3.59 15.81
N ALA A 567 -18.61 4.08 15.13
CA ALA A 567 -19.88 3.38 14.99
C ALA A 567 -20.50 3.64 13.62
N THR A 568 -21.18 2.63 13.09
CA THR A 568 -21.97 2.72 11.86
C THR A 568 -23.35 2.11 12.10
N TYR A 569 -24.38 2.78 11.57
CA TYR A 569 -25.74 2.28 11.60
C TYR A 569 -26.27 2.19 10.17
N ALA A 570 -26.71 1.00 9.79
CA ALA A 570 -27.27 0.71 8.48
C ALA A 570 -28.73 0.29 8.62
N ALA A 571 -29.62 0.87 7.81
CA ALA A 571 -31.03 0.54 7.79
C ALA A 571 -31.58 0.62 6.36
N ARG A 572 -32.69 -0.08 6.09
CA ARG A 572 -33.39 -0.04 4.82
C ARG A 572 -34.89 0.11 5.02
N PHE A 573 -35.46 1.06 4.33
CA PHE A 573 -36.90 1.41 4.35
C PHE A 573 -37.46 1.29 2.92
N GLY A 574 -38.06 0.14 2.60
CA GLY A 574 -38.47 -0.15 1.24
C GLY A 574 -37.29 -0.10 0.26
N GLY A 575 -37.37 0.73 -0.77
CA GLY A 575 -36.31 0.96 -1.74
C GLY A 575 -35.16 1.83 -1.25
N PHE A 576 -35.34 2.57 -0.14
CA PHE A 576 -34.34 3.48 0.41
C PHE A 576 -33.45 2.78 1.43
N GLY A 577 -32.16 2.78 1.20
CA GLY A 577 -31.13 2.32 2.14
C GLY A 577 -30.29 3.48 2.65
N MET A 578 -29.85 3.40 3.91
CA MET A 578 -28.91 4.35 4.49
C MET A 578 -27.86 3.64 5.34
N LYS A 579 -26.63 4.16 5.37
CA LYS A 579 -25.58 3.80 6.32
C LYS A 579 -24.94 5.10 6.81
N LEU A 580 -25.05 5.37 8.11
CA LEU A 580 -24.44 6.53 8.76
C LEU A 580 -23.30 6.05 9.62
N GLY A 581 -22.19 6.79 9.66
CA GLY A 581 -21.03 6.42 10.45
C GLY A 581 -20.26 7.61 10.96
N ALA A 582 -19.70 7.44 12.17
CA ALA A 582 -18.80 8.41 12.77
C ALA A 582 -17.63 7.70 13.45
N GLU A 583 -16.46 8.36 13.43
CA GLU A 583 -15.25 7.94 14.11
C GLU A 583 -14.66 9.14 14.84
N LEU A 584 -14.23 8.95 16.07
CA LEU A 584 -13.53 9.94 16.88
C LEU A 584 -12.25 9.30 17.41
N GLY A 585 -11.15 10.01 17.35
CA GLY A 585 -9.87 9.49 17.79
C GLY A 585 -8.85 10.54 18.13
N GLY A 586 -7.70 10.07 18.59
CA GLY A 586 -6.55 10.87 18.87
C GLY A 586 -5.29 10.20 18.35
N LEU A 587 -4.34 11.03 17.98
CA LEU A 587 -3.01 10.62 17.56
C LEU A 587 -1.98 11.46 18.28
N SER A 588 -0.94 10.83 18.80
CA SER A 588 0.24 11.52 19.31
C SER A 588 1.50 10.99 18.67
N MET A 589 2.43 11.85 18.32
CA MET A 589 3.71 11.48 17.73
C MET A 589 4.83 12.38 18.21
N TRP A 590 6.05 11.83 18.25
CA TRP A 590 7.28 12.56 18.59
C TRP A 590 8.50 11.87 18.00
N ARG A 591 9.54 12.64 17.79
CA ARG A 591 10.89 12.18 17.44
C ARG A 591 11.72 11.98 18.71
N GLU A 592 12.62 11.00 18.71
CA GLU A 592 13.64 10.79 19.76
C GLU A 592 15.01 10.60 19.10
N GLY A 593 15.83 11.65 19.14
CA GLY A 593 17.21 11.58 18.66
C GLY A 593 18.11 10.81 19.62
N LEU A 594 18.93 9.92 19.09
CA LEU A 594 19.84 9.11 19.92
C LEU A 594 21.26 9.68 19.97
N TRP A 595 21.63 10.49 19.00
CA TRP A 595 22.92 11.17 18.92
C TRP A 595 22.78 12.68 19.00
N ARG A 596 23.80 13.33 19.56
CA ARG A 596 23.93 14.77 19.63
C ARG A 596 24.71 15.24 18.40
N LYS A 597 24.07 15.98 17.52
CA LYS A 597 24.70 16.56 16.34
C LYS A 597 25.50 17.80 16.69
N GLY A 598 26.68 17.98 16.11
CA GLY A 598 27.48 19.17 16.30
C GLY A 598 26.80 20.45 15.84
N LEU A 599 26.09 20.40 14.71
CA LEU A 599 25.30 21.54 14.20
C LEU A 599 24.09 21.89 15.08
N PHE A 600 23.53 20.91 15.80
CA PHE A 600 22.30 21.08 16.59
C PHE A 600 22.44 20.49 17.98
N PRO A 601 23.41 20.98 18.79
CA PRO A 601 23.78 20.38 20.07
C PRO A 601 22.61 20.33 21.06
N ASP A 602 21.73 21.31 21.04
CA ASP A 602 20.61 21.44 21.96
C ASP A 602 19.27 20.94 21.41
N ASN A 603 19.20 20.62 20.09
CA ASN A 603 17.96 20.28 19.40
C ASN A 603 18.04 18.98 18.57
N SER A 604 18.96 18.08 18.83
CA SER A 604 19.16 16.83 18.06
C SER A 604 18.99 15.59 18.90
N LYS A 605 19.49 15.53 20.12
CA LYS A 605 19.41 14.41 21.05
C LYS A 605 18.20 14.54 21.98
N GLY A 606 17.58 13.38 22.33
CA GLY A 606 16.41 13.35 23.20
C GLY A 606 15.10 13.47 22.45
N LYS A 607 14.03 13.67 23.19
CA LYS A 607 12.67 13.75 22.65
C LYS A 607 12.36 15.15 22.16
N SER A 608 11.72 15.22 20.98
CA SER A 608 11.05 16.45 20.53
C SER A 608 9.84 16.77 21.40
N GLU A 609 9.22 17.90 21.15
CA GLU A 609 7.85 18.12 21.62
C GLU A 609 6.92 16.99 21.11
N LYS A 610 5.88 16.72 21.90
CA LYS A 610 4.89 15.72 21.58
C LYS A 610 3.75 16.41 20.84
N LEU A 611 3.56 16.05 19.59
CA LEU A 611 2.48 16.53 18.75
C LEU A 611 1.23 15.72 19.03
N GLU A 612 0.12 16.36 19.37
CA GLU A 612 -1.14 15.72 19.72
C GLU A 612 -2.27 16.27 18.84
N TYR A 613 -3.03 15.38 18.23
CA TYR A 613 -4.10 15.71 17.31
C TYR A 613 -5.38 14.98 17.67
N PHE A 614 -6.48 15.69 17.65
CA PHE A 614 -7.82 15.12 17.62
C PHE A 614 -8.22 14.88 16.16
N VAL A 615 -8.77 13.70 15.86
CA VAL A 615 -9.22 13.31 14.53
C VAL A 615 -10.67 12.87 14.56
N TYR A 616 -11.41 13.17 13.51
CA TYR A 616 -12.79 12.70 13.36
C TYR A 616 -13.10 12.34 11.92
N LYS A 617 -14.08 11.46 11.75
CA LYS A 617 -14.69 11.16 10.46
C LYS A 617 -16.19 11.04 10.63
N ALA A 618 -16.95 11.60 9.69
CA ALA A 618 -18.40 11.45 9.58
C ALA A 618 -18.76 11.12 8.14
N LYS A 619 -19.56 10.09 7.91
CA LYS A 619 -19.99 9.68 6.57
C LYS A 619 -21.47 9.32 6.57
N GLY A 620 -22.10 9.59 5.40
CA GLY A 620 -23.41 9.12 5.06
C GLY A 620 -23.40 8.46 3.70
N ASN A 621 -23.87 7.23 3.61
CA ASN A 621 -24.09 6.53 2.37
C ASN A 621 -25.57 6.25 2.21
N PHE A 622 -26.17 6.63 1.11
CA PHE A 622 -27.58 6.50 0.81
C PHE A 622 -27.74 5.79 -0.54
N ASP A 623 -28.64 4.85 -0.62
CA ASP A 623 -29.02 4.22 -1.87
C ASP A 623 -30.54 4.19 -2.05
N TYR A 624 -30.98 4.32 -3.29
CA TYR A 624 -32.38 4.20 -3.65
C TYR A 624 -32.53 3.21 -4.80
N VAL A 625 -33.10 2.07 -4.47
CA VAL A 625 -33.46 1.02 -5.45
C VAL A 625 -34.80 1.33 -6.05
N ILE A 626 -34.84 1.85 -7.29
CA ILE A 626 -36.05 2.13 -8.02
C ILE A 626 -36.76 0.83 -8.38
N ASN A 627 -36.00 -0.13 -8.89
CA ASN A 627 -36.44 -1.48 -9.24
C ASN A 627 -35.19 -2.42 -9.30
N ALA A 628 -35.39 -3.66 -9.72
CA ALA A 628 -34.33 -4.65 -9.81
C ALA A 628 -33.13 -4.23 -10.70
N ASN A 629 -33.30 -3.28 -11.60
CA ASN A 629 -32.32 -2.90 -12.61
C ASN A 629 -31.66 -1.54 -12.34
N HIS A 630 -32.29 -0.67 -11.56
CA HIS A 630 -31.90 0.73 -11.42
C HIS A 630 -31.68 1.10 -9.96
N THR A 631 -30.49 1.58 -9.65
CA THR A 631 -30.12 2.05 -8.32
C THR A 631 -29.40 3.40 -8.39
N PHE A 632 -29.78 4.32 -7.53
CA PHE A 632 -29.04 5.54 -7.25
C PHE A 632 -28.30 5.43 -5.94
N GLU A 633 -27.11 6.00 -5.88
CA GLU A 633 -26.28 6.08 -4.68
C GLU A 633 -25.83 7.52 -4.47
N LEU A 634 -25.80 7.96 -3.23
CA LEU A 634 -25.28 9.26 -2.79
C LEU A 634 -24.40 9.05 -1.56
N ASN A 635 -23.17 9.51 -1.62
CA ASN A 635 -22.22 9.40 -0.53
C ASN A 635 -21.71 10.79 -0.15
N ALA A 636 -21.58 11.04 1.15
CA ALA A 636 -21.02 12.27 1.68
C ALA A 636 -20.02 11.96 2.81
N VAL A 637 -18.98 12.77 2.91
CA VAL A 637 -17.91 12.62 3.91
C VAL A 637 -17.41 13.97 4.40
N ALA A 638 -17.19 14.05 5.70
CA ALA A 638 -16.43 15.10 6.35
C ALA A 638 -15.45 14.46 7.32
N MET A 639 -14.15 14.77 7.21
CA MET A 639 -13.13 14.20 8.09
C MET A 639 -11.98 15.16 8.34
N GLN A 640 -11.31 14.95 9.46
CA GLN A 640 -10.10 15.62 9.88
C GLN A 640 -9.03 14.57 10.16
N ASN A 641 -7.88 14.69 9.47
CA ASN A 641 -6.75 13.80 9.58
C ASN A 641 -5.58 14.49 10.27
N ALA A 642 -4.81 13.76 11.06
CA ALA A 642 -3.52 14.21 11.52
C ALA A 642 -2.50 14.18 10.38
N PRO A 643 -1.49 15.09 10.36
CA PRO A 643 -0.41 15.01 9.40
C PRO A 643 0.40 13.72 9.58
N ALA A 644 0.99 13.22 8.51
CA ALA A 644 1.90 12.09 8.57
C ALA A 644 3.21 12.49 9.28
N PHE A 645 3.87 11.54 9.95
CA PHE A 645 5.15 11.80 10.65
C PHE A 645 6.19 12.41 9.73
N GLN A 646 6.30 11.93 8.50
CA GLN A 646 7.26 12.43 7.51
C GLN A 646 7.05 13.91 7.15
N SER A 647 5.84 14.46 7.31
CA SER A 647 5.54 15.87 7.09
C SER A 647 5.60 16.67 8.38
N ALA A 648 5.70 16.02 9.54
CA ALA A 648 5.66 16.68 10.85
C ALA A 648 6.99 17.28 11.28
N PHE A 649 8.11 16.77 10.77
CA PHE A 649 9.46 17.22 11.12
C PHE A 649 10.21 17.60 9.84
N VAL A 650 10.85 18.79 9.86
CA VAL A 650 11.49 19.33 8.66
C VAL A 650 12.72 18.51 8.26
N SER A 651 13.60 18.21 9.23
CA SER A 651 14.85 17.46 9.00
C SER A 651 15.05 16.42 10.11
N PRO A 652 14.25 15.35 10.15
CA PRO A 652 14.28 14.43 11.29
C PRO A 652 15.61 13.66 11.42
N ARG A 653 16.43 13.62 10.37
CA ARG A 653 17.79 13.03 10.43
C ARG A 653 18.74 13.86 11.29
N THR A 654 18.54 15.17 11.36
CA THR A 654 19.46 16.10 12.00
C THR A 654 18.93 16.69 13.31
N ARG A 655 17.63 17.00 13.42
CA ARG A 655 17.07 17.76 14.54
C ARG A 655 15.61 17.48 14.86
N ASN A 656 15.13 18.02 15.99
CA ASN A 656 13.77 17.86 16.51
C ASN A 656 12.78 18.94 16.00
N SER A 657 13.15 19.75 15.02
CA SER A 657 12.34 20.89 14.56
C SER A 657 11.06 20.41 13.86
N VAL A 658 9.93 20.88 14.38
CA VAL A 658 8.62 20.66 13.81
C VAL A 658 8.40 21.55 12.59
N THR A 659 7.65 21.05 11.62
CA THR A 659 7.28 21.78 10.41
C THR A 659 6.47 23.03 10.77
N PRO A 660 6.90 24.24 10.36
CA PRO A 660 6.16 25.46 10.62
C PRO A 660 4.77 25.43 9.98
N GLY A 661 3.76 25.92 10.71
CA GLY A 661 2.38 25.96 10.22
C GLY A 661 1.69 24.61 10.13
N LEU A 662 2.25 23.56 10.74
CA LEU A 662 1.68 22.21 10.75
C LEU A 662 0.32 22.20 11.45
N THR A 663 -0.70 21.71 10.75
CA THR A 663 -2.06 21.59 11.27
C THR A 663 -2.74 20.31 10.75
N THR A 664 -3.95 20.04 11.20
CA THR A 664 -4.75 18.93 10.72
C THR A 664 -5.36 19.22 9.36
N GLU A 665 -5.32 18.24 8.48
CA GLU A 665 -5.98 18.25 7.18
C GLU A 665 -7.48 18.05 7.32
N LYS A 666 -8.30 18.79 6.57
CA LYS A 666 -9.77 18.66 6.52
C LYS A 666 -10.21 18.24 5.13
N VAL A 667 -10.99 17.19 5.06
CA VAL A 667 -11.48 16.63 3.80
C VAL A 667 -13.00 16.61 3.79
N TYR A 668 -13.59 17.15 2.72
CA TYR A 668 -15.02 17.15 2.46
C TYR A 668 -15.27 16.59 1.07
N GLY A 669 -16.17 15.61 0.98
CA GLY A 669 -16.48 14.98 -0.29
C GLY A 669 -17.95 14.62 -0.43
N ILE A 670 -18.42 14.64 -1.68
CA ILE A 670 -19.73 14.16 -2.08
C ILE A 670 -19.57 13.44 -3.41
N ASP A 671 -20.23 12.30 -3.55
CA ASP A 671 -20.34 11.61 -4.84
C ASP A 671 -21.74 11.03 -5.03
N ALA A 672 -22.19 11.03 -6.28
CA ALA A 672 -23.47 10.46 -6.66
C ALA A 672 -23.28 9.52 -7.86
N SER A 673 -23.90 8.35 -7.78
CA SER A 673 -23.77 7.30 -8.81
C SER A 673 -25.13 6.77 -9.23
N TYR A 674 -25.27 6.51 -10.53
CA TYR A 674 -26.38 5.77 -11.10
C TYR A 674 -25.86 4.44 -11.64
N ASN A 675 -26.49 3.35 -11.22
CA ASN A 675 -26.17 2.00 -11.64
C ASN A 675 -27.35 1.38 -12.38
N LEU A 676 -27.10 0.88 -13.58
CA LEU A 676 -28.03 0.08 -14.36
C LEU A 676 -27.48 -1.35 -14.49
N ARG A 677 -28.31 -2.34 -14.21
CA ARG A 677 -28.02 -3.74 -14.45
C ARG A 677 -29.26 -4.43 -15.04
N TYR A 678 -29.17 -4.82 -16.30
CA TYR A 678 -30.23 -5.52 -17.00
C TYR A 678 -29.66 -6.77 -17.70
N GLY A 679 -29.85 -7.94 -17.09
CA GLY A 679 -29.12 -9.14 -17.49
C GLY A 679 -27.61 -8.90 -17.39
N ASP A 680 -26.92 -9.15 -18.52
CA ASP A 680 -25.48 -8.92 -18.63
C ASP A 680 -25.10 -7.47 -19.00
N TYR A 681 -26.10 -6.62 -19.28
CA TYR A 681 -25.86 -5.17 -19.51
C TYR A 681 -25.56 -4.50 -18.18
N LYS A 682 -24.45 -3.80 -18.10
CA LYS A 682 -24.04 -3.02 -16.93
C LYS A 682 -23.66 -1.61 -17.36
N LEU A 683 -24.13 -0.63 -16.64
CA LEU A 683 -23.74 0.78 -16.80
C LEU A 683 -23.60 1.40 -15.42
N ARG A 684 -22.54 2.16 -15.21
CA ARG A 684 -22.37 3.05 -14.07
C ARG A 684 -21.99 4.44 -14.56
N VAL A 685 -22.63 5.44 -13.99
CA VAL A 685 -22.29 6.85 -14.17
C VAL A 685 -22.12 7.45 -12.77
N SER A 686 -20.98 8.06 -12.49
CA SER A 686 -20.67 8.66 -11.19
C SER A 686 -20.09 10.05 -11.36
N GLY A 687 -20.64 11.03 -10.64
CA GLY A 687 -20.07 12.36 -10.50
C GLY A 687 -19.55 12.55 -9.08
N TYR A 688 -18.42 13.25 -8.89
CA TYR A 688 -17.84 13.49 -7.59
C TYR A 688 -17.24 14.89 -7.45
N TYR A 689 -17.24 15.37 -6.22
CA TYR A 689 -16.54 16.58 -5.80
C TYR A 689 -15.90 16.35 -4.44
N THR A 690 -14.61 16.66 -4.31
CA THR A 690 -13.88 16.57 -3.05
C THR A 690 -12.98 17.79 -2.87
N LYS A 691 -12.94 18.29 -1.65
CA LYS A 691 -12.06 19.37 -1.23
C LYS A 691 -11.19 18.90 -0.08
N VAL A 692 -9.89 19.15 -0.18
CA VAL A 692 -8.87 18.91 0.85
C VAL A 692 -8.31 20.25 1.24
N ASN A 693 -8.31 20.58 2.51
CA ASN A 693 -7.81 21.87 3.03
C ASN A 693 -6.72 21.62 4.09
N ASP A 694 -5.85 22.61 4.23
CA ASP A 694 -4.83 22.68 5.27
C ASP A 694 -3.82 21.51 5.22
N ARG A 695 -3.56 20.93 4.05
CA ARG A 695 -2.54 19.88 3.89
C ARG A 695 -1.14 20.47 4.08
N SER A 696 -0.26 19.69 4.72
CA SER A 696 1.16 20.02 4.87
C SER A 696 2.02 18.97 4.15
N LYS A 697 3.10 19.43 3.51
CA LYS A 697 4.03 18.59 2.76
C LYS A 697 5.46 19.07 2.97
N VAL A 698 6.41 18.18 3.14
CA VAL A 698 7.84 18.51 3.08
C VAL A 698 8.41 17.94 1.80
N ILE A 699 9.00 18.79 0.97
CA ILE A 699 9.66 18.40 -0.27
C ILE A 699 11.14 18.64 -0.09
N SER A 700 11.94 17.58 -0.21
CA SER A 700 13.40 17.65 -0.08
C SER A 700 14.06 17.43 -1.43
N PHE A 701 15.04 18.25 -1.76
CA PHE A 701 15.85 18.08 -2.96
C PHE A 701 17.27 18.64 -2.71
N TYR A 702 18.20 18.19 -3.53
CA TYR A 702 19.55 18.73 -3.51
C TYR A 702 19.58 20.05 -4.28
N ASP A 703 20.02 21.11 -3.62
CA ASP A 703 20.18 22.44 -4.20
C ASP A 703 21.63 22.60 -4.72
N ASP A 704 21.78 22.70 -6.04
CA ASP A 704 23.10 22.79 -6.66
C ASP A 704 23.82 24.12 -6.41
N VAL A 705 23.09 25.17 -6.10
CA VAL A 705 23.65 26.48 -5.73
C VAL A 705 24.20 26.41 -4.32
N LEU A 706 23.40 25.93 -3.38
CA LEU A 706 23.79 25.77 -1.98
C LEU A 706 24.67 24.53 -1.74
N LYS A 707 24.71 23.61 -2.69
CA LYS A 707 25.44 22.32 -2.63
C LYS A 707 25.09 21.51 -1.40
N THR A 708 23.84 21.57 -0.97
CA THR A 708 23.32 20.85 0.19
C THR A 708 21.87 20.43 -0.04
N TYR A 709 21.35 19.54 0.81
CA TYR A 709 19.94 19.21 0.80
C TYR A 709 19.12 20.34 1.44
N THR A 710 18.08 20.77 0.73
CA THR A 710 17.10 21.72 1.23
C THR A 710 15.73 21.08 1.35
N ASN A 711 14.98 21.52 2.36
CA ASN A 711 13.64 21.07 2.66
C ASN A 711 12.69 22.26 2.53
N PHE A 712 11.74 22.18 1.61
CA PHE A 712 10.59 23.07 1.53
C PHE A 712 9.47 22.50 2.38
N ALA A 713 9.26 23.09 3.54
CA ALA A 713 8.14 22.79 4.41
C ALA A 713 6.94 23.64 3.99
N LEU A 714 5.96 23.02 3.36
CA LEU A 714 4.76 23.66 2.83
C LEU A 714 3.59 23.46 3.80
N SER A 715 2.81 24.51 4.03
CA SER A 715 1.60 24.49 4.86
C SER A 715 0.47 25.28 4.23
N GLY A 716 -0.78 24.88 4.49
CA GLY A 716 -1.97 25.51 3.91
C GLY A 716 -2.17 25.16 2.44
N ILE A 717 -1.81 23.93 2.04
CA ILE A 717 -2.11 23.40 0.71
C ILE A 717 -3.58 23.01 0.67
N ASP A 718 -4.36 23.69 -0.20
CA ASP A 718 -5.75 23.37 -0.49
C ASP A 718 -5.88 22.81 -1.90
N GLU A 719 -6.63 21.71 -2.03
CA GLU A 719 -6.84 21.00 -3.28
C GLU A 719 -8.32 20.74 -3.50
N GLN A 720 -8.74 20.74 -4.75
CA GLN A 720 -10.08 20.29 -5.14
C GLN A 720 -10.03 19.28 -6.28
N TYR A 721 -10.94 18.33 -6.21
CA TYR A 721 -11.08 17.24 -7.16
C TYR A 721 -12.53 17.15 -7.58
N PHE A 722 -12.82 17.27 -8.87
CA PHE A 722 -14.15 16.99 -9.39
C PHE A 722 -14.04 16.26 -10.72
N GLY A 723 -15.04 15.44 -11.01
CA GLY A 723 -15.03 14.68 -12.26
C GLY A 723 -16.21 13.77 -12.44
N LEU A 724 -16.14 13.04 -13.54
CA LEU A 724 -17.12 12.10 -14.01
C LEU A 724 -16.48 10.77 -14.36
N GLU A 725 -17.07 9.69 -13.88
CA GLU A 725 -16.69 8.32 -14.21
C GLU A 725 -17.87 7.65 -14.91
N VAL A 726 -17.63 7.06 -16.07
CA VAL A 726 -18.63 6.29 -16.82
C VAL A 726 -18.03 4.95 -17.19
N ALA A 727 -18.74 3.88 -16.94
CA ALA A 727 -18.32 2.55 -17.42
C ALA A 727 -19.52 1.73 -17.85
N ALA A 728 -19.33 0.96 -18.91
CA ALA A 728 -20.35 0.08 -19.46
C ALA A 728 -19.76 -1.26 -19.88
N SER A 729 -20.56 -2.31 -19.68
CA SER A 729 -20.32 -3.64 -20.25
C SER A 729 -21.59 -4.05 -20.99
N ILE A 730 -21.48 -4.24 -22.29
CA ILE A 730 -22.58 -4.45 -23.22
C ILE A 730 -22.35 -5.77 -23.95
N PRO A 731 -23.16 -6.82 -23.72
CA PRO A 731 -23.12 -8.02 -24.52
C PRO A 731 -23.61 -7.71 -25.94
N ILE A 732 -22.81 -8.08 -26.95
CA ILE A 732 -23.15 -7.87 -28.35
C ILE A 732 -23.76 -9.15 -28.97
N TYR A 733 -23.05 -10.25 -28.85
CA TYR A 733 -23.46 -11.53 -29.45
C TYR A 733 -22.67 -12.69 -28.84
N ASN A 734 -23.35 -13.81 -28.50
CA ASN A 734 -22.79 -15.13 -28.10
C ASN A 734 -21.36 -15.09 -27.50
N GLY A 735 -21.23 -14.54 -26.30
CA GLY A 735 -19.96 -14.45 -25.59
C GLY A 735 -19.07 -13.25 -26.00
N LEU A 736 -19.48 -12.44 -26.96
CA LEU A 736 -18.80 -11.19 -27.32
C LEU A 736 -19.40 -10.02 -26.56
N SER A 737 -18.58 -9.26 -25.84
CA SER A 737 -18.99 -8.08 -25.09
C SER A 737 -18.12 -6.87 -25.42
N LEU A 738 -18.75 -5.72 -25.50
CA LEU A 738 -18.08 -4.42 -25.55
C LEU A 738 -17.96 -3.88 -24.12
N ASN A 739 -16.76 -3.54 -23.72
CA ASN A 739 -16.48 -2.94 -22.43
C ASN A 739 -15.87 -1.56 -22.64
N GLY A 740 -16.21 -0.62 -21.80
CA GLY A 740 -15.63 0.71 -21.86
C GLY A 740 -15.67 1.40 -20.51
N ALA A 741 -14.64 2.20 -20.24
CA ALA A 741 -14.58 3.07 -19.09
C ALA A 741 -13.99 4.42 -19.47
N ILE A 742 -14.53 5.48 -18.91
CA ILE A 742 -14.07 6.85 -19.05
C ILE A 742 -13.94 7.43 -17.65
N SER A 743 -12.77 7.95 -17.33
CA SER A 743 -12.56 8.82 -16.19
C SER A 743 -12.12 10.18 -16.71
N TRP A 744 -12.90 11.20 -16.40
CA TRP A 744 -12.57 12.58 -16.66
C TRP A 744 -12.59 13.35 -15.36
N GLY A 745 -11.52 14.06 -15.05
CA GLY A 745 -11.40 14.85 -13.84
C GLY A 745 -10.68 16.16 -14.06
N GLN A 746 -10.86 17.06 -13.12
CA GLN A 746 -10.09 18.28 -13.01
C GLN A 746 -9.66 18.43 -11.55
N TYR A 747 -8.33 18.33 -11.33
CA TYR A 747 -7.71 18.37 -10.01
C TYR A 747 -6.81 19.59 -9.97
N THR A 748 -7.10 20.51 -9.05
CA THR A 748 -6.42 21.81 -8.98
C THR A 748 -6.12 22.22 -7.55
N TYR A 749 -5.03 22.92 -7.38
CA TYR A 749 -4.74 23.66 -6.15
C TYR A 749 -5.68 24.87 -6.05
N THR A 750 -6.20 25.15 -4.85
CA THR A 750 -7.13 26.26 -4.60
C THR A 750 -6.53 27.34 -3.68
N SER A 751 -5.36 27.11 -3.13
CA SER A 751 -4.61 28.06 -2.32
C SER A 751 -3.19 28.26 -2.85
N ASN A 752 -2.56 29.31 -2.37
CA ASN A 752 -1.12 29.52 -2.46
C ASN A 752 -0.52 29.16 -1.09
N PRO A 753 0.12 27.97 -0.94
CA PRO A 753 0.66 27.57 0.36
C PRO A 753 1.82 28.46 0.81
N ASN A 754 1.99 28.55 2.12
CA ASN A 754 3.18 29.13 2.71
C ASN A 754 4.31 28.10 2.70
N TYR A 755 5.56 28.57 2.53
CA TYR A 755 6.73 27.73 2.63
C TYR A 755 7.76 28.28 3.61
N VAL A 756 8.54 27.39 4.15
CA VAL A 756 9.79 27.67 4.84
C VAL A 756 10.85 26.76 4.23
N GLN A 757 11.90 27.36 3.64
CA GLN A 757 13.05 26.64 3.09
C GLN A 757 14.12 26.51 4.15
N ILE A 758 14.57 25.31 4.41
CA ILE A 758 15.53 24.98 5.45
C ILE A 758 16.58 24.04 4.87
N ALA A 759 17.86 24.40 4.99
CA ALA A 759 18.94 23.46 4.65
C ALA A 759 19.21 22.50 5.82
N ASP A 760 19.63 21.29 5.51
CA ASP A 760 19.98 20.30 6.54
C ASP A 760 21.16 20.75 7.42
N ASN A 761 22.06 21.53 6.84
CA ASN A 761 23.26 22.10 7.50
C ASN A 761 23.08 23.54 8.01
N SER A 762 21.85 24.06 8.11
CA SER A 762 21.58 25.39 8.66
C SER A 762 20.61 25.33 9.82
N ALA A 763 20.88 26.04 10.91
CA ALA A 763 19.96 26.16 12.05
C ALA A 763 18.78 27.08 11.74
N GLU A 764 19.01 28.12 10.96
CA GLU A 764 18.03 29.12 10.59
C GLU A 764 17.39 28.80 9.23
N PRO A 765 16.13 29.18 9.04
CA PRO A 765 15.52 29.14 7.73
C PRO A 765 16.33 29.93 6.70
N LEU A 766 16.50 29.41 5.51
CA LEU A 766 17.14 30.09 4.41
C LEU A 766 16.21 31.17 3.83
N ASN A 767 14.94 30.80 3.69
CA ASN A 767 13.92 31.63 3.08
C ASN A 767 12.52 31.22 3.57
N SER A 768 11.56 32.14 3.45
CA SER A 768 10.15 31.88 3.73
C SER A 768 9.26 32.82 2.93
N GLY A 769 8.08 32.38 2.55
CA GLY A 769 7.15 33.16 1.77
C GLY A 769 5.96 32.34 1.27
N THR A 770 5.48 32.68 0.08
CA THR A 770 4.34 32.05 -0.57
C THR A 770 4.78 31.33 -1.83
N VAL A 771 4.22 30.13 -2.05
CA VAL A 771 4.34 29.41 -3.31
C VAL A 771 3.06 29.62 -4.12
N TYR A 772 3.17 30.09 -5.35
CA TYR A 772 2.02 30.43 -6.20
C TYR A 772 1.51 29.21 -6.97
N TRP A 773 0.70 28.37 -6.30
CA TRP A 773 0.12 27.14 -6.86
C TRP A 773 -1.37 27.23 -7.18
N LYS A 774 -2.06 28.29 -6.72
CA LYS A 774 -3.49 28.44 -6.98
C LYS A 774 -3.80 28.32 -8.46
N ASP A 775 -4.87 27.57 -8.78
CA ASP A 775 -5.37 27.24 -10.12
C ASP A 775 -4.46 26.34 -10.97
N MET A 776 -3.33 25.90 -10.42
CA MET A 776 -2.47 24.92 -11.07
C MET A 776 -3.00 23.50 -10.89
N ARG A 777 -2.58 22.62 -11.78
CA ARG A 777 -3.01 21.21 -11.77
C ARG A 777 -2.25 20.42 -10.70
N VAL A 778 -2.99 19.57 -9.99
CA VAL A 778 -2.39 18.59 -9.08
C VAL A 778 -1.68 17.53 -9.92
N GLU A 779 -0.48 17.16 -9.48
CA GLU A 779 0.38 16.20 -10.14
C GLU A 779 -0.13 14.76 -10.09
N SER A 780 0.49 13.90 -10.85
CA SER A 780 0.61 12.44 -10.85
C SER A 780 -0.27 11.65 -11.80
N THR A 781 -1.59 11.70 -11.73
CA THR A 781 -2.43 10.77 -12.49
C THR A 781 -2.92 11.39 -13.78
N PRO A 782 -3.18 10.61 -14.85
CA PRO A 782 -3.94 11.10 -15.98
C PRO A 782 -5.32 11.62 -15.50
N GLN A 783 -5.59 12.91 -15.71
CA GLN A 783 -6.89 13.50 -15.36
C GLN A 783 -7.98 13.12 -16.39
N THR A 784 -7.56 12.55 -17.53
CA THR A 784 -8.44 11.90 -18.49
C THR A 784 -7.86 10.53 -18.84
N ALA A 785 -8.63 9.49 -18.57
CA ALA A 785 -8.30 8.11 -18.93
C ALA A 785 -9.52 7.44 -19.55
N MET A 786 -9.34 6.77 -20.68
CA MET A 786 -10.42 6.09 -21.40
C MET A 786 -9.93 4.69 -21.81
N ASN A 787 -10.83 3.73 -21.73
CA ASN A 787 -10.66 2.39 -22.30
C ASN A 787 -11.90 2.05 -23.15
N ILE A 788 -11.68 1.43 -24.29
CA ILE A 788 -12.69 0.72 -25.05
C ILE A 788 -12.13 -0.63 -25.48
N GLY A 789 -12.86 -1.70 -25.21
CA GLY A 789 -12.38 -3.05 -25.46
C GLY A 789 -13.48 -4.01 -25.88
N LEU A 790 -13.09 -4.95 -26.73
CA LEU A 790 -13.91 -6.10 -27.08
C LEU A 790 -13.38 -7.31 -26.34
N SER A 791 -14.23 -8.03 -25.64
CA SER A 791 -13.89 -9.28 -24.97
C SER A 791 -14.78 -10.41 -25.48
N TYR A 792 -14.18 -11.53 -25.80
CA TYR A 792 -14.85 -12.74 -26.25
C TYR A 792 -14.63 -13.87 -25.25
N ARG A 793 -15.71 -14.50 -24.81
CA ARG A 793 -15.70 -15.73 -24.01
C ARG A 793 -16.41 -16.84 -24.80
N GLY A 794 -15.62 -17.68 -25.41
CA GLY A 794 -16.09 -18.79 -26.23
C GLY A 794 -16.23 -20.10 -25.45
N PRO A 795 -16.71 -21.18 -26.13
CA PRO A 795 -16.76 -22.53 -25.58
C PRO A 795 -15.34 -23.00 -25.21
N HIS A 796 -15.27 -24.03 -24.35
CA HIS A 796 -14.03 -24.67 -23.89
C HIS A 796 -13.08 -23.66 -23.15
N ASN A 797 -13.63 -22.65 -22.47
CA ASN A 797 -12.86 -21.63 -21.72
C ASN A 797 -11.85 -20.84 -22.58
N ILE A 798 -12.15 -20.69 -23.88
CA ILE A 798 -11.36 -19.80 -24.74
C ILE A 798 -11.84 -18.37 -24.51
N TYR A 799 -10.91 -17.46 -24.21
CA TYR A 799 -11.20 -16.03 -24.17
C TYR A 799 -10.11 -15.22 -24.87
N ALA A 800 -10.56 -14.14 -25.48
CA ALA A 800 -9.71 -13.17 -26.13
C ALA A 800 -10.23 -11.77 -25.82
N SER A 801 -9.34 -10.79 -25.75
CA SER A 801 -9.73 -9.38 -25.65
C SER A 801 -8.76 -8.51 -26.45
N ILE A 802 -9.31 -7.42 -26.95
CA ILE A 802 -8.54 -6.32 -27.55
C ILE A 802 -9.02 -5.02 -26.93
N ASP A 803 -8.10 -4.17 -26.53
CA ASP A 803 -8.37 -2.98 -25.77
C ASP A 803 -7.58 -1.80 -26.31
N LEU A 804 -8.25 -0.65 -26.44
CA LEU A 804 -7.65 0.63 -26.75
C LEU A 804 -7.72 1.52 -25.51
N ASN A 805 -6.56 2.02 -25.09
CA ASN A 805 -6.43 2.97 -23.99
C ASN A 805 -6.00 4.34 -24.48
N TYR A 806 -6.59 5.38 -23.91
CA TYR A 806 -6.24 6.77 -24.17
C TYR A 806 -6.04 7.51 -22.84
N TYR A 807 -4.93 8.24 -22.74
CA TYR A 807 -4.59 9.02 -21.56
C TYR A 807 -4.23 10.44 -21.96
N ASN A 808 -4.66 11.40 -21.14
CA ASN A 808 -4.36 12.81 -21.37
C ASN A 808 -4.34 13.59 -20.05
N ASN A 809 -3.81 14.82 -20.10
CA ASN A 809 -3.73 15.70 -18.93
C ASN A 809 -2.97 15.06 -17.77
N MET A 810 -1.73 14.62 -18.07
CA MET A 810 -0.76 14.12 -17.07
C MET A 810 0.16 15.26 -16.68
N TYR A 811 0.32 15.47 -15.39
CA TYR A 811 1.12 16.56 -14.85
C TYR A 811 2.19 16.01 -13.90
N LEU A 812 3.40 16.50 -14.00
CA LEU A 812 4.48 16.21 -13.08
C LEU A 812 4.40 17.14 -11.86
N SER A 813 4.99 16.73 -10.75
CA SER A 813 5.18 17.58 -9.59
C SER A 813 6.06 18.78 -9.93
N MET A 814 5.70 19.93 -9.41
CA MET A 814 6.48 21.17 -9.56
C MET A 814 7.46 21.33 -8.41
N ASN A 815 8.68 21.72 -8.72
CA ASN A 815 9.58 22.21 -7.68
C ASN A 815 9.02 23.55 -7.16
N PRO A 816 8.71 23.67 -5.87
CA PRO A 816 8.12 24.89 -5.30
C PRO A 816 9.01 26.12 -5.47
N LEU A 817 10.33 25.96 -5.53
CA LEU A 817 11.29 27.05 -5.73
C LEU A 817 10.94 27.90 -6.97
N TYR A 818 10.54 27.27 -8.07
CA TYR A 818 10.20 28.00 -9.30
C TYR A 818 8.87 28.78 -9.25
N ARG A 819 8.18 28.74 -8.12
CA ARG A 819 6.91 29.41 -7.90
C ARG A 819 6.92 30.32 -6.68
N THR A 820 8.09 30.77 -6.26
CA THR A 820 8.28 31.75 -5.18
C THR A 820 8.50 33.15 -5.75
N ASP A 821 8.27 34.18 -4.96
CA ASP A 821 8.56 35.57 -5.32
C ASP A 821 10.00 35.76 -5.79
N GLU A 822 10.94 35.09 -5.16
CA GLU A 822 12.35 35.14 -5.46
C GLU A 822 12.70 34.79 -6.91
N VAL A 823 11.97 33.86 -7.51
CA VAL A 823 12.20 33.44 -8.90
C VAL A 823 11.22 34.13 -9.86
N LEU A 824 9.98 34.35 -9.47
CA LEU A 824 8.97 34.93 -10.36
C LEU A 824 9.15 36.44 -10.59
N LEU A 825 9.39 37.22 -9.52
CA LEU A 825 9.48 38.66 -9.64
C LEU A 825 10.58 39.17 -10.58
N PRO A 826 11.80 38.59 -10.61
CA PRO A 826 12.82 38.98 -11.55
C PRO A 826 12.48 38.69 -13.02
N THR A 827 11.54 37.77 -13.27
CA THR A 827 11.15 37.33 -14.62
C THR A 827 9.83 37.96 -15.11
N MET A 828 9.12 38.66 -14.22
CA MET A 828 7.89 39.37 -14.56
C MET A 828 8.17 40.68 -15.25
N THR A 829 7.42 41.02 -16.28
CA THR A 829 7.39 42.34 -16.88
C THR A 829 6.44 43.26 -16.06
N ASP A 830 6.61 44.61 -16.19
CA ASP A 830 5.77 45.60 -15.48
C ASP A 830 4.25 45.44 -15.76
N GLU A 831 3.89 44.65 -16.78
CA GLU A 831 2.49 44.34 -17.15
C GLU A 831 1.96 42.99 -16.56
N GLN A 832 2.83 42.19 -16.01
CA GLN A 832 2.49 40.87 -15.38
C GLN A 832 2.48 40.96 -13.84
#